data_ff0ef9320939f552f8fbbb85fbd157b6
#
_entry.id   ff0ef9320939f552f8fbbb85fbd157b6
#
_cell.length_a   1.000
_cell.length_b   1.000
_cell.length_c   1.000
_cell.angle_alpha   90.00
_cell.angle_beta   90.00
_cell.angle_gamma   90.00
#
_symmetry.space_group_name_H-M   'P 1'
#
loop_
_entity.id
_entity.type
_entity.pdbx_description
1 polymer ?
#
loop_
_entity_poly.entity_id
_entity_poly.type
_entity_poly.pdbx_seq_one_letter_code
_entity_poly.pdbx_strand_id
1 'polypeptide(L)'
;MQKYHPKHFLTRDLRKCFRRVRPGQNPQWKFALALLVALAWLAAAPARAAEAFQPRAVPLVTTDPYFSIWSFADHLTDDFTRHWTGKPQSLESMVRIDGVAYRIMGKTPGEEALPQVGLAVFPTRTVYEFEGAGVHVTLTFLTPLLPRDLEVFSRPVTYLIWEVRAVDGRTHAVSVYYANSAQLVVNTEDQAVVWSREKIGDLSVLRMGSEAQPILAKSGDDLRIDWGYLYAAAPMSEVTASAIASPDSLHEAFVEQGGLPGKDEADGPRPAHRAPQMAFVFDMGQVGAEPVARHLILAYDDLYSIEYFHQPLRPYWRRNGAEASNLLTSAEHEYGSLRAESEQFDGQLMPDLTRVGGEKYARLAALAYRQSLAAHKLVAAPDGQTPYYFPKENFSCGCISTVDVIYPAAPVLLLVNPRLVEASLAPVMDYVKSGKWPFSYAPHDLGTYPLANGRDPSKIETMPVEESGNMLILFAAIAKAEGSPAFAEKYATILKPWADYLVENGLNPENQLCTDDFAGHLAHNTNLSIKAILGLGSYAQILETEGKKELAAPYRAKAEDFAKRWTEMANDGDHYRLAFDKPGTWSQKYNLVWDKILGLNLFPTEVAQKEIAFYEDHLNRFGLPLDSRKTYTKLDWELWTATLAESPADWEKLISPIYDWVRESPTRVPLTDWYWTRDGTQVG
;
A
#
# COMPACT_ATOMS: atom_id res chain seq x y z
N MET A 1 -11.01 30.48 -14.88
CA MET A 1 -12.29 30.62 -14.16
C MET A 1 -13.39 30.02 -15.04
N GLN A 2 -13.72 28.78 -14.83
CA GLN A 2 -14.99 28.19 -15.28
C GLN A 2 -15.34 27.07 -14.28
N LYS A 3 -16.42 27.27 -13.54
CA LYS A 3 -16.97 26.36 -12.54
C LYS A 3 -17.66 25.21 -13.27
N TYR A 4 -17.21 23.99 -13.06
CA TYR A 4 -17.95 22.79 -13.43
C TYR A 4 -18.75 22.28 -12.21
N HIS A 5 -20.07 22.29 -12.33
CA HIS A 5 -21.02 21.64 -11.43
C HIS A 5 -21.18 20.17 -11.84
N PRO A 6 -21.12 19.20 -10.94
CA PRO A 6 -21.48 17.82 -11.24
C PRO A 6 -23.00 17.65 -11.22
N LYS A 7 -23.58 17.26 -12.37
CA LYS A 7 -24.99 16.84 -12.45
C LYS A 7 -25.10 15.35 -12.17
N HIS A 8 -25.99 15.05 -11.22
CA HIS A 8 -26.57 13.76 -10.86
C HIS A 8 -26.83 12.81 -12.03
N PHE A 9 -26.26 11.59 -11.93
CA PHE A 9 -26.83 10.39 -12.54
C PHE A 9 -26.96 9.34 -11.43
N LEU A 10 -28.21 9.00 -11.13
CA LEU A 10 -28.76 7.82 -10.48
C LEU A 10 -29.85 8.19 -9.46
N THR A 11 -31.03 8.58 -9.95
CA THR A 11 -32.30 8.40 -9.24
C THR A 11 -33.46 8.40 -10.23
N ARG A 12 -33.81 7.23 -10.74
CA ARG A 12 -35.17 6.97 -11.21
C ARG A 12 -35.48 5.47 -11.05
N ASP A 13 -36.64 5.24 -10.41
CA ASP A 13 -37.39 3.99 -10.27
C ASP A 13 -37.14 3.09 -9.06
N LEU A 14 -37.50 3.60 -7.88
CA LEU A 14 -37.97 2.77 -6.77
C LEU A 14 -39.06 3.50 -5.95
N ARG A 15 -40.08 4.02 -6.64
CA ARG A 15 -41.27 4.55 -5.96
C ARG A 15 -42.56 4.02 -6.60
N LYS A 16 -42.78 2.72 -6.63
CA LYS A 16 -44.11 2.12 -6.91
C LYS A 16 -44.14 0.70 -6.34
N CYS A 17 -44.33 0.54 -5.07
CA CYS A 17 -44.87 -0.66 -4.44
C CYS A 17 -45.14 -0.47 -2.94
N PHE A 18 -45.93 0.50 -2.57
CA PHE A 18 -46.62 0.46 -1.28
C PHE A 18 -48.07 0.87 -1.47
N ARG A 19 -48.94 -0.13 -1.72
CA ARG A 19 -50.37 0.02 -1.56
C ARG A 19 -50.73 -0.13 -0.08
N ARG A 20 -51.45 0.88 0.44
CA ARG A 20 -52.09 0.93 1.79
C ARG A 20 -52.94 -0.31 2.03
N VAL A 21 -52.68 -1.03 3.10
CA VAL A 21 -53.63 -1.97 3.73
C VAL A 21 -54.07 -1.35 5.05
N ARG A 22 -55.39 -1.19 5.24
CA ARG A 22 -56.03 -0.73 6.48
C ARG A 22 -56.04 -1.86 7.52
N PRO A 23 -55.92 -1.60 8.84
CA PRO A 23 -55.93 -2.63 9.86
C PRO A 23 -57.38 -3.08 10.17
N GLY A 24 -57.64 -4.38 9.98
CA GLY A 24 -58.83 -5.06 10.47
C GLY A 24 -58.51 -5.81 11.76
N GLN A 25 -59.40 -5.68 12.73
CA GLN A 25 -59.33 -6.29 14.05
C GLN A 25 -59.54 -7.82 13.97
N ASN A 26 -58.54 -8.61 14.43
CA ASN A 26 -58.71 -10.02 14.71
C ASN A 26 -57.80 -10.49 15.86
N PRO A 27 -58.25 -11.15 16.91
CA PRO A 27 -57.49 -11.42 18.16
C PRO A 27 -56.37 -12.47 18.03
N GLN A 28 -56.21 -13.09 16.91
CA GLN A 28 -55.14 -14.12 16.69
C GLN A 28 -53.71 -13.54 16.56
N TRP A 29 -53.55 -12.24 16.51
CA TRP A 29 -52.23 -11.58 16.34
C TRP A 29 -51.40 -11.53 17.63
N LYS A 30 -52.03 -11.67 18.81
CA LYS A 30 -51.30 -11.65 20.09
C LYS A 30 -50.46 -12.91 20.33
N PHE A 31 -50.87 -14.05 19.77
CA PHE A 31 -50.11 -15.30 19.87
C PHE A 31 -48.96 -15.36 18.84
N ALA A 32 -49.13 -14.79 17.66
CA ALA A 32 -48.07 -14.72 16.64
C ALA A 32 -46.94 -13.78 17.04
N LEU A 33 -47.25 -12.66 17.71
CA LEU A 33 -46.23 -11.73 18.18
C LEU A 33 -45.41 -12.28 19.36
N ALA A 34 -46.04 -13.04 20.26
CA ALA A 34 -45.34 -13.71 21.37
C ALA A 34 -44.41 -14.84 20.88
N LEU A 35 -44.81 -15.57 19.82
CA LEU A 35 -43.96 -16.59 19.20
C LEU A 35 -42.76 -15.99 18.43
N LEU A 36 -42.97 -14.84 17.76
CA LEU A 36 -41.90 -14.13 17.06
C LEU A 36 -40.87 -13.51 18.03
N VAL A 37 -41.33 -13.01 19.18
CA VAL A 37 -40.43 -12.49 20.23
C VAL A 37 -39.69 -13.64 20.91
N ALA A 38 -40.30 -14.81 21.15
CA ALA A 38 -39.63 -15.98 21.70
C ALA A 38 -38.62 -16.60 20.71
N LEU A 39 -38.91 -16.59 19.40
CA LEU A 39 -37.99 -17.03 18.36
C LEU A 39 -36.83 -16.04 18.16
N ALA A 40 -37.01 -14.74 18.40
CA ALA A 40 -35.96 -13.75 18.37
C ALA A 40 -34.98 -13.88 19.56
N TRP A 41 -35.42 -14.44 20.71
CA TRP A 41 -34.55 -14.73 21.86
C TRP A 41 -33.79 -16.07 21.75
N LEU A 42 -34.25 -16.97 20.90
CA LEU A 42 -33.56 -18.23 20.62
C LEU A 42 -32.53 -18.13 19.46
N ALA A 43 -32.59 -17.05 18.70
CA ALA A 43 -31.62 -16.79 17.59
C ALA A 43 -30.47 -15.87 17.97
N ALA A 44 -30.39 -15.40 19.21
CA ALA A 44 -29.18 -14.75 19.75
C ALA A 44 -28.21 -15.83 20.25
N ALA A 45 -27.73 -16.70 19.37
CA ALA A 45 -26.38 -17.24 19.56
C ALA A 45 -25.46 -16.00 19.69
N PRO A 46 -24.56 -15.95 20.71
CA PRO A 46 -23.60 -14.87 20.77
C PRO A 46 -22.90 -14.87 19.41
N ALA A 47 -23.03 -13.76 18.67
CA ALA A 47 -22.21 -13.55 17.49
C ALA A 47 -20.78 -13.82 17.99
N ARG A 48 -20.17 -14.88 17.51
CA ARG A 48 -18.77 -15.21 17.81
C ARG A 48 -18.06 -13.91 17.48
N ALA A 49 -17.47 -13.25 18.47
CA ALA A 49 -16.74 -12.01 18.25
C ALA A 49 -15.85 -12.26 17.05
N ALA A 50 -16.04 -11.52 15.98
CA ALA A 50 -15.26 -11.73 14.77
C ALA A 50 -13.81 -11.68 15.22
N GLU A 51 -13.07 -12.76 14.99
CA GLU A 51 -11.69 -12.87 15.44
C GLU A 51 -10.93 -11.66 14.90
N ALA A 52 -10.31 -10.89 15.79
CA ALA A 52 -9.68 -9.64 15.42
C ALA A 52 -8.63 -9.88 14.34
N PHE A 53 -8.67 -9.10 13.26
CA PHE A 53 -7.66 -9.17 12.21
C PHE A 53 -6.34 -8.61 12.74
N GLN A 54 -5.38 -9.47 12.94
CA GLN A 54 -4.05 -9.16 13.43
C GLN A 54 -3.01 -9.56 12.38
N PRO A 55 -2.63 -8.68 11.44
CA PRO A 55 -1.55 -8.97 10.50
C PRO A 55 -0.21 -9.06 11.26
N ARG A 56 0.74 -9.82 10.72
CA ARG A 56 2.04 -10.08 11.37
C ARG A 56 2.95 -8.84 11.42
N ALA A 57 2.70 -7.87 10.53
CA ALA A 57 3.25 -6.53 10.61
C ALA A 57 2.12 -5.51 10.37
N VAL A 58 2.08 -4.47 11.20
CA VAL A 58 1.03 -3.44 11.19
C VAL A 58 1.62 -2.12 10.72
N PRO A 59 1.07 -1.49 9.65
CA PRO A 59 1.55 -0.20 9.16
C PRO A 59 1.20 0.93 10.14
N LEU A 60 2.19 1.77 10.48
CA LEU A 60 2.02 2.94 11.35
C LEU A 60 2.20 4.23 10.55
N VAL A 61 3.39 4.43 9.99
CA VAL A 61 3.73 5.52 9.07
C VAL A 61 4.05 4.91 7.73
N THR A 62 3.31 5.26 6.68
CA THR A 62 3.43 4.61 5.37
C THR A 62 3.29 5.64 4.26
N THR A 63 4.35 6.46 4.03
CA THR A 63 4.33 7.53 3.04
C THR A 63 5.11 7.19 1.77
N ASP A 64 6.29 6.63 1.92
CA ASP A 64 7.18 6.23 0.82
C ASP A 64 8.20 5.18 1.30
N PRO A 65 9.08 4.61 0.44
CA PRO A 65 10.00 3.54 0.83
C PRO A 65 10.97 3.89 1.96
N TYR A 66 11.25 5.16 2.21
CA TYR A 66 12.16 5.61 3.25
C TYR A 66 11.45 6.09 4.53
N PHE A 67 10.27 6.66 4.44
CA PHE A 67 9.46 7.05 5.59
C PHE A 67 8.33 6.03 5.80
N SER A 68 8.72 4.86 6.30
CA SER A 68 7.87 3.66 6.38
C SER A 68 8.14 2.91 7.69
N ILE A 69 7.27 3.11 8.68
CA ILE A 69 7.42 2.59 10.05
C ILE A 69 6.26 1.64 10.36
N TRP A 70 6.59 0.51 10.98
CA TRP A 70 5.70 -0.62 11.23
C TRP A 70 5.84 -1.14 12.66
N SER A 71 4.81 -1.82 13.17
CA SER A 71 4.89 -2.69 14.33
C SER A 71 4.98 -4.15 13.88
N PHE A 72 6.00 -4.89 14.33
CA PHE A 72 6.21 -6.31 14.05
C PHE A 72 5.78 -7.18 15.25
N ALA A 73 4.95 -6.66 16.13
CA ALA A 73 4.53 -7.30 17.36
C ALA A 73 3.01 -7.49 17.44
N ASP A 74 2.56 -8.39 18.31
CA ASP A 74 1.12 -8.62 18.52
C ASP A 74 0.48 -7.44 19.28
N HIS A 75 1.18 -6.88 20.30
CA HIS A 75 0.79 -5.63 20.93
C HIS A 75 1.81 -4.54 20.60
N LEU A 76 1.35 -3.31 20.48
CA LEU A 76 2.20 -2.18 20.13
C LEU A 76 3.28 -1.90 21.18
N THR A 77 3.13 -2.47 22.38
CA THR A 77 4.04 -2.36 23.53
C THR A 77 5.04 -3.51 23.66
N ASP A 78 5.00 -4.54 22.80
CA ASP A 78 5.84 -5.73 22.97
C ASP A 78 7.22 -5.57 22.35
N ASP A 79 7.38 -4.66 21.35
CA ASP A 79 8.67 -4.40 20.68
C ASP A 79 8.80 -2.92 20.28
N PHE A 80 10.00 -2.55 19.79
CA PHE A 80 10.23 -1.27 19.12
C PHE A 80 9.51 -1.22 17.77
N THR A 81 9.09 -0.03 17.34
CA THR A 81 8.66 0.20 15.98
C THR A 81 9.86 0.12 15.03
N ARG A 82 9.63 -0.34 13.81
CA ARG A 82 10.67 -0.69 12.86
C ARG A 82 10.40 -0.13 11.47
N HIS A 83 11.47 0.17 10.75
CA HIS A 83 11.38 0.33 9.31
C HIS A 83 10.99 -1.00 8.64
N TRP A 84 10.42 -0.98 7.42
CA TRP A 84 10.07 -2.20 6.70
C TRP A 84 11.27 -3.17 6.54
N THR A 85 12.51 -2.68 6.51
CA THR A 85 13.73 -3.50 6.49
C THR A 85 14.01 -4.26 7.80
N GLY A 86 13.16 -4.11 8.81
CA GLY A 86 13.31 -4.72 10.14
C GLY A 86 14.22 -3.95 11.11
N LYS A 87 14.90 -2.89 10.66
CA LYS A 87 15.76 -2.09 11.54
C LYS A 87 14.92 -1.21 12.47
N PRO A 88 15.34 -1.04 13.74
CA PRO A 88 14.63 -0.16 14.67
C PRO A 88 14.51 1.27 14.13
N GLN A 89 13.32 1.83 14.26
CA GLN A 89 12.98 3.24 14.10
C GLN A 89 11.97 3.55 15.20
N SER A 90 12.47 3.77 16.41
CA SER A 90 11.66 3.75 17.62
C SER A 90 10.78 4.98 17.75
N LEU A 91 9.47 4.73 17.84
CA LEU A 91 8.45 5.63 18.34
C LEU A 91 7.99 5.10 19.70
N GLU A 92 7.76 5.98 20.66
CA GLU A 92 7.36 5.65 22.03
C GLU A 92 6.16 6.51 22.44
N SER A 93 5.23 5.93 23.20
CA SER A 93 4.14 6.69 23.81
C SER A 93 3.69 6.06 25.12
N MET A 94 3.39 6.93 26.08
CA MET A 94 2.83 6.57 27.38
C MET A 94 1.62 7.44 27.68
N VAL A 95 0.73 6.93 28.54
CA VAL A 95 -0.36 7.68 29.14
C VAL A 95 -0.18 7.68 30.66
N ARG A 96 -0.27 8.85 31.29
CA ARG A 96 -0.21 8.97 32.76
C ARG A 96 -1.61 9.28 33.26
N ILE A 97 -2.15 8.38 34.09
CA ILE A 97 -3.53 8.40 34.60
C ILE A 97 -3.47 8.51 36.11
N ASP A 98 -4.03 9.57 36.68
CA ASP A 98 -4.05 9.83 38.14
C ASP A 98 -2.68 9.68 38.81
N GLY A 99 -1.63 10.04 38.07
CA GLY A 99 -0.27 9.99 38.57
C GLY A 99 0.51 8.71 38.29
N VAL A 100 -0.08 7.70 37.64
CA VAL A 100 0.60 6.46 37.26
C VAL A 100 0.79 6.41 35.75
N ALA A 101 2.01 6.15 35.27
CA ALA A 101 2.34 6.05 33.87
C ALA A 101 2.15 4.61 33.34
N TYR A 102 1.59 4.47 32.14
CA TYR A 102 1.40 3.21 31.42
C TYR A 102 1.92 3.35 29.99
N ARG A 103 2.59 2.32 29.48
CA ARG A 103 3.02 2.27 28.07
C ARG A 103 1.83 1.96 27.16
N ILE A 104 1.76 2.63 26.01
CA ILE A 104 0.82 2.34 24.92
C ILE A 104 1.54 2.11 23.58
N MET A 105 2.84 2.45 23.48
CA MET A 105 3.68 2.17 22.29
C MET A 105 5.15 2.09 22.70
N GLY A 106 5.88 1.11 22.11
CA GLY A 106 7.31 0.92 22.36
C GLY A 106 7.61 0.02 23.56
N LYS A 107 8.85 -0.41 23.65
CA LYS A 107 9.35 -1.37 24.67
C LYS A 107 10.25 -0.71 25.70
N THR A 108 9.82 0.39 26.29
CA THR A 108 10.57 1.04 27.37
C THR A 108 10.44 0.20 28.64
N PRO A 109 11.55 -0.16 29.33
CA PRO A 109 11.48 -0.92 30.58
C PRO A 109 10.94 -0.06 31.73
N GLY A 110 10.24 -0.67 32.67
CA GLY A 110 9.87 -0.07 33.95
C GLY A 110 8.37 0.03 34.19
N GLU A 111 7.60 0.52 33.20
CA GLU A 111 6.17 0.74 33.33
C GLU A 111 5.36 -0.44 32.81
N GLU A 112 4.17 -0.63 33.38
CA GLU A 112 3.19 -1.58 32.87
C GLU A 112 2.63 -1.10 31.53
N ALA A 113 2.30 -2.05 30.64
CA ALA A 113 1.55 -1.73 29.45
C ALA A 113 0.06 -1.55 29.79
N LEU A 114 -0.58 -0.50 29.28
CA LEU A 114 -2.03 -0.43 29.29
C LEU A 114 -2.58 -1.53 28.36
N PRO A 115 -3.54 -2.38 28.79
CA PRO A 115 -4.03 -3.47 27.98
C PRO A 115 -4.57 -3.01 26.62
N GLN A 116 -4.00 -3.54 25.52
CA GLN A 116 -4.50 -3.32 24.17
C GLN A 116 -5.75 -4.18 23.97
N VAL A 117 -6.89 -3.55 23.68
CA VAL A 117 -8.19 -4.20 23.51
C VAL A 117 -8.69 -4.20 22.06
N GLY A 118 -8.04 -3.43 21.18
CA GLY A 118 -8.44 -3.36 19.77
C GLY A 118 -7.32 -2.97 18.81
N LEU A 119 -7.47 -3.42 17.57
CA LEU A 119 -6.67 -3.01 16.41
C LEU A 119 -7.54 -3.02 15.16
N ALA A 120 -7.49 -1.92 14.40
CA ALA A 120 -8.10 -1.85 13.08
C ALA A 120 -7.15 -1.20 12.07
N VAL A 121 -7.00 -1.82 10.89
CA VAL A 121 -6.21 -1.30 9.78
C VAL A 121 -7.16 -0.89 8.66
N PHE A 122 -7.12 0.39 8.30
CA PHE A 122 -7.88 1.00 7.21
C PHE A 122 -6.94 1.48 6.10
N PRO A 123 -7.46 1.82 4.92
CA PRO A 123 -6.67 2.36 3.81
C PRO A 123 -5.82 3.60 4.16
N THR A 124 -6.31 4.46 5.06
CA THR A 124 -5.60 5.69 5.46
C THR A 124 -5.16 5.72 6.91
N ARG A 125 -5.65 4.80 7.75
CA ARG A 125 -5.46 4.84 9.20
C ARG A 125 -5.14 3.47 9.78
N THR A 126 -4.38 3.50 10.89
CA THR A 126 -4.28 2.37 11.83
C THR A 126 -4.74 2.86 13.20
N VAL A 127 -5.66 2.14 13.81
CA VAL A 127 -6.30 2.50 15.08
C VAL A 127 -6.01 1.41 16.10
N TYR A 128 -5.35 1.80 17.19
CA TYR A 128 -5.18 0.96 18.37
C TYR A 128 -6.09 1.45 19.49
N GLU A 129 -6.67 0.51 20.22
CA GLU A 129 -7.52 0.79 21.38
C GLU A 129 -6.92 0.14 22.63
N PHE A 130 -6.84 0.89 23.71
CA PHE A 130 -6.35 0.44 24.99
C PHE A 130 -7.39 0.76 26.07
N GLU A 131 -7.53 -0.10 27.08
CA GLU A 131 -8.45 0.14 28.18
C GLU A 131 -7.86 -0.34 29.52
N GLY A 132 -7.85 0.53 30.51
CA GLY A 132 -7.35 0.24 31.84
C GLY A 132 -7.37 1.48 32.73
N ALA A 133 -7.18 1.31 34.04
CA ALA A 133 -7.15 2.38 35.02
C ALA A 133 -8.34 3.37 34.92
N GLY A 134 -9.52 2.91 34.53
CA GLY A 134 -10.74 3.71 34.39
C GLY A 134 -10.87 4.52 33.12
N VAL A 135 -9.92 4.43 32.18
CA VAL A 135 -9.95 5.15 30.90
C VAL A 135 -9.88 4.22 29.70
N HIS A 136 -10.41 4.69 28.58
CA HIS A 136 -10.22 4.14 27.25
C HIS A 136 -9.38 5.13 26.43
N VAL A 137 -8.33 4.62 25.80
CA VAL A 137 -7.39 5.41 24.98
C VAL A 137 -7.43 4.87 23.56
N THR A 138 -7.68 5.75 22.59
CA THR A 138 -7.55 5.45 21.16
C THR A 138 -6.29 6.15 20.64
N LEU A 139 -5.37 5.39 20.03
CA LEU A 139 -4.20 5.91 19.31
C LEU A 139 -4.39 5.64 17.81
N THR A 140 -4.52 6.71 17.04
CA THR A 140 -4.66 6.65 15.58
C THR A 140 -3.41 7.16 14.88
N PHE A 141 -2.88 6.37 13.96
CA PHE A 141 -1.90 6.80 12.96
C PHE A 141 -2.67 7.09 11.67
N LEU A 142 -2.69 8.34 11.27
CA LEU A 142 -3.39 8.81 10.07
C LEU A 142 -2.40 9.33 9.05
N THR A 143 -2.24 8.65 7.93
CA THR A 143 -1.52 9.13 6.74
C THR A 143 -2.55 9.42 5.65
N PRO A 144 -2.77 10.68 5.22
CA PRO A 144 -3.80 11.02 4.24
C PRO A 144 -3.45 10.51 2.84
N LEU A 145 -3.55 9.18 2.63
CA LEU A 145 -3.32 8.54 1.35
C LEU A 145 -4.53 8.72 0.43
N LEU A 146 -4.74 9.97 -0.02
CA LEU A 146 -5.87 10.41 -0.84
C LEU A 146 -5.43 10.62 -2.30
N PRO A 147 -5.36 9.58 -3.15
CA PRO A 147 -4.64 9.61 -4.42
C PRO A 147 -5.28 10.50 -5.50
N ARG A 148 -6.49 11.01 -5.28
CA ARG A 148 -7.13 11.98 -6.18
C ARG A 148 -6.58 13.40 -6.02
N ASP A 149 -6.03 13.72 -4.87
CA ASP A 149 -5.32 14.97 -4.58
C ASP A 149 -3.81 14.68 -4.51
N LEU A 150 -3.10 14.87 -5.62
CA LEU A 150 -1.66 14.58 -5.71
C LEU A 150 -0.82 15.51 -4.81
N GLU A 151 -1.33 16.70 -4.47
CA GLU A 151 -0.66 17.61 -3.54
C GLU A 151 -0.63 17.01 -2.13
N VAL A 152 -1.80 16.65 -1.61
CA VAL A 152 -1.93 15.97 -0.30
C VAL A 152 -1.24 14.62 -0.30
N PHE A 153 -1.48 13.82 -1.33
CA PHE A 153 -0.95 12.46 -1.48
C PHE A 153 0.59 12.40 -1.46
N SER A 154 1.26 13.44 -1.99
CA SER A 154 2.73 13.51 -2.03
C SER A 154 3.39 13.97 -0.74
N ARG A 155 2.61 14.47 0.25
CA ARG A 155 3.14 14.99 1.51
C ARG A 155 3.55 13.85 2.43
N PRO A 156 4.81 13.78 2.86
CA PRO A 156 5.28 12.76 3.79
C PRO A 156 4.90 13.15 5.23
N VAL A 157 3.61 13.06 5.54
CA VAL A 157 3.00 13.47 6.80
C VAL A 157 2.14 12.35 7.36
N THR A 158 2.32 12.05 8.63
CA THR A 158 1.43 11.20 9.42
C THR A 158 1.04 11.91 10.70
N TYR A 159 -0.24 11.90 11.02
CA TYR A 159 -0.74 12.40 12.30
C TYR A 159 -0.82 11.25 13.30
N LEU A 160 -0.28 11.46 14.50
CA LEU A 160 -0.54 10.61 15.65
C LEU A 160 -1.61 11.32 16.49
N ILE A 161 -2.73 10.64 16.72
CA ILE A 161 -3.90 11.23 17.38
C ILE A 161 -4.23 10.39 18.60
N TRP A 162 -4.25 11.00 19.78
CA TRP A 162 -4.69 10.39 21.03
C TRP A 162 -6.05 10.93 21.40
N GLU A 163 -7.01 10.01 21.61
CA GLU A 163 -8.33 10.34 22.13
C GLU A 163 -8.54 9.54 23.42
N VAL A 164 -8.88 10.23 24.52
CA VAL A 164 -9.04 9.60 25.82
C VAL A 164 -10.38 9.96 26.41
N ARG A 165 -11.09 8.96 26.95
CA ARG A 165 -12.35 9.12 27.70
C ARG A 165 -12.36 8.22 28.92
N ALA A 166 -13.07 8.65 29.99
CA ALA A 166 -13.33 7.80 31.14
C ALA A 166 -14.42 6.75 30.82
N VAL A 167 -14.28 5.55 31.39
CA VAL A 167 -15.21 4.43 31.21
C VAL A 167 -15.82 3.90 32.52
N ASP A 168 -15.36 4.40 33.65
CA ASP A 168 -15.81 3.95 34.99
C ASP A 168 -16.79 4.92 35.70
N GLY A 169 -17.18 6.00 34.99
CA GLY A 169 -18.10 7.02 35.51
C GLY A 169 -17.45 8.06 36.42
N ARG A 170 -16.12 8.06 36.57
CA ARG A 170 -15.32 9.07 37.27
C ARG A 170 -14.61 9.99 36.31
N THR A 171 -13.98 11.02 36.80
CA THR A 171 -13.00 11.82 36.04
C THR A 171 -11.59 11.43 36.42
N HIS A 172 -10.67 11.46 35.47
CA HIS A 172 -9.26 11.10 35.66
C HIS A 172 -8.37 12.25 35.19
N ALA A 173 -7.32 12.54 35.91
CA ALA A 173 -6.25 13.44 35.47
C ALA A 173 -5.38 12.68 34.47
N VAL A 174 -5.33 13.10 33.19
CA VAL A 174 -4.62 12.37 32.14
C VAL A 174 -3.62 13.27 31.44
N SER A 175 -2.43 12.73 31.14
CA SER A 175 -1.47 13.32 30.22
C SER A 175 -0.88 12.25 29.31
N VAL A 176 -0.45 12.65 28.11
CA VAL A 176 0.11 11.77 27.08
C VAL A 176 1.54 12.20 26.76
N TYR A 177 2.41 11.23 26.64
CA TYR A 177 3.81 11.36 26.22
C TYR A 177 4.02 10.74 24.86
N TYR A 178 4.83 11.39 24.05
CA TYR A 178 5.38 10.88 22.80
C TYR A 178 6.88 11.15 22.73
N ALA A 179 7.65 10.19 22.19
CA ALA A 179 9.04 10.40 21.79
C ALA A 179 9.40 9.60 20.54
N ASN A 180 10.44 10.07 19.83
CA ASN A 180 11.04 9.34 18.73
C ASN A 180 12.58 9.42 18.78
N SER A 181 13.23 8.34 18.31
CA SER A 181 14.69 8.23 18.30
C SER A 181 15.31 8.84 17.03
N ALA A 182 16.64 9.05 17.06
CA ALA A 182 17.44 9.46 15.92
C ALA A 182 17.62 8.37 14.84
N GLN A 183 17.20 7.13 15.11
CA GLN A 183 17.24 6.03 14.15
C GLN A 183 16.44 6.31 12.87
N LEU A 184 15.46 7.22 12.94
CA LEU A 184 14.60 7.59 11.82
C LEU A 184 15.30 8.42 10.74
N VAL A 185 16.50 8.93 11.00
CA VAL A 185 17.22 9.86 10.10
C VAL A 185 18.60 9.35 9.68
N VAL A 186 18.89 8.07 9.91
CA VAL A 186 20.19 7.46 9.61
C VAL A 186 20.02 6.07 8.96
N ASN A 187 20.98 5.72 8.11
CA ASN A 187 21.06 4.36 7.58
C ASN A 187 21.68 3.39 8.60
N THR A 188 22.68 3.84 9.36
CA THR A 188 23.34 3.09 10.43
C THR A 188 23.45 3.93 11.70
N GLU A 189 23.40 3.29 12.87
CA GLU A 189 23.31 3.97 14.18
C GLU A 189 24.60 4.68 14.60
N ASP A 190 25.72 4.47 13.92
CA ASP A 190 27.01 5.16 14.13
C ASP A 190 27.09 6.50 13.39
N GLN A 191 26.18 6.77 12.44
CA GLN A 191 26.12 8.05 11.76
C GLN A 191 25.76 9.18 12.73
N ALA A 192 26.47 10.30 12.58
CA ALA A 192 26.25 11.48 13.40
C ALA A 192 24.96 12.21 12.99
N VAL A 193 24.23 12.68 14.00
CA VAL A 193 22.98 13.43 13.84
C VAL A 193 23.05 14.78 14.53
N VAL A 194 22.27 15.71 14.03
CA VAL A 194 22.06 17.05 14.58
C VAL A 194 20.57 17.29 14.82
N TRP A 195 20.24 18.16 15.75
CA TRP A 195 18.87 18.48 16.12
C TRP A 195 18.71 19.95 16.44
N SER A 196 17.48 20.43 16.34
CA SER A 196 17.10 21.80 16.70
C SER A 196 15.65 21.90 17.13
N ARG A 197 15.35 22.96 17.86
CA ARG A 197 13.99 23.42 18.14
C ARG A 197 13.68 24.63 17.28
N GLU A 198 12.49 24.63 16.72
CA GLU A 198 12.00 25.71 15.87
C GLU A 198 10.58 26.13 16.29
N LYS A 199 10.18 27.32 15.91
CA LYS A 199 8.80 27.77 15.95
C LYS A 199 8.38 28.13 14.52
N ILE A 200 7.32 27.47 14.03
CA ILE A 200 6.78 27.71 12.70
C ILE A 200 5.30 28.08 12.84
N GLY A 201 4.98 29.36 12.65
CA GLY A 201 3.63 29.87 12.95
C GLY A 201 3.26 29.62 14.42
N ASP A 202 2.17 28.88 14.65
CA ASP A 202 1.69 28.48 15.97
C ASP A 202 2.09 27.05 16.36
N LEU A 203 3.07 26.45 15.63
CA LEU A 203 3.59 25.13 15.94
C LEU A 203 4.86 25.18 16.79
N SER A 204 4.93 24.32 17.80
CA SER A 204 6.17 23.89 18.45
C SER A 204 6.77 22.77 17.60
N VAL A 205 7.99 22.95 17.09
CA VAL A 205 8.62 22.04 16.14
C VAL A 205 9.96 21.57 16.67
N LEU A 206 10.18 20.27 16.68
CA LEU A 206 11.48 19.65 16.92
C LEU A 206 11.93 19.01 15.59
N ARG A 207 13.19 19.22 15.25
CA ARG A 207 13.80 18.75 14.00
C ARG A 207 15.04 17.93 14.27
N MET A 208 15.26 16.88 13.46
CA MET A 208 16.46 16.04 13.53
C MET A 208 16.86 15.60 12.11
N GLY A 209 18.16 15.43 11.87
CA GLY A 209 18.70 14.92 10.61
C GLY A 209 20.15 14.43 10.76
N SER A 210 20.67 13.69 9.79
CA SER A 210 22.07 13.33 9.77
C SER A 210 22.94 14.59 9.61
N GLU A 211 24.12 14.61 10.22
CA GLU A 211 25.07 15.72 10.05
C GLU A 211 25.59 15.81 8.62
N ALA A 212 25.91 14.68 8.02
CA ALA A 212 26.61 14.62 6.72
C ALA A 212 25.72 14.97 5.52
N GLN A 213 24.40 14.78 5.62
CA GLN A 213 23.42 15.03 4.56
C GLN A 213 23.87 14.49 3.17
N PRO A 214 24.16 13.16 3.02
CA PRO A 214 24.66 12.59 1.77
C PRO A 214 23.53 12.38 0.76
N ILE A 215 22.94 13.49 0.28
CA ILE A 215 21.76 13.50 -0.58
C ILE A 215 21.97 12.60 -1.80
N LEU A 216 21.11 11.56 -1.97
CA LEU A 216 21.13 10.64 -3.12
C LEU A 216 22.48 9.95 -3.35
N ALA A 217 23.33 9.85 -2.32
CA ALA A 217 24.69 9.34 -2.47
C ALA A 217 24.81 7.82 -2.56
N LYS A 218 23.74 7.09 -2.17
CA LYS A 218 23.73 5.61 -2.14
C LYS A 218 22.45 5.08 -2.77
N SER A 219 22.53 3.87 -3.31
CA SER A 219 21.38 3.11 -3.81
C SER A 219 21.46 1.66 -3.31
N GLY A 220 20.32 1.01 -3.12
CA GLY A 220 20.27 -0.37 -2.66
C GLY A 220 18.92 -0.73 -2.07
N ASP A 221 18.70 -2.03 -1.82
CA ASP A 221 17.45 -2.50 -1.26
C ASP A 221 17.35 -2.20 0.24
N ASP A 222 18.28 -2.70 1.05
CA ASP A 222 18.28 -2.56 2.52
C ASP A 222 18.87 -1.21 2.99
N LEU A 223 18.38 -0.10 2.43
CA LEU A 223 18.78 1.25 2.86
C LEU A 223 17.66 1.99 3.54
N ARG A 224 18.01 2.78 4.55
CA ARG A 224 17.18 3.80 5.17
C ARG A 224 17.74 5.17 4.79
N ILE A 225 16.87 6.16 4.76
CA ILE A 225 17.29 7.52 4.43
C ILE A 225 18.29 8.07 5.46
N ASP A 226 19.36 8.70 4.97
CA ASP A 226 20.37 9.35 5.81
C ASP A 226 20.66 10.80 5.38
N TRP A 227 19.68 11.42 4.72
CA TRP A 227 19.66 12.85 4.37
C TRP A 227 18.26 13.41 4.59
N GLY A 228 18.12 14.75 4.52
CA GLY A 228 16.88 15.42 4.86
C GLY A 228 16.64 15.50 6.36
N TYR A 229 15.41 15.81 6.75
CA TYR A 229 15.08 16.09 8.14
C TYR A 229 13.73 15.51 8.55
N LEU A 230 13.71 14.88 9.71
CA LEU A 230 12.50 14.51 10.44
C LEU A 230 12.00 15.70 11.24
N TYR A 231 10.72 15.94 11.23
CA TYR A 231 10.02 16.92 12.03
C TYR A 231 8.96 16.26 12.89
N ALA A 232 8.96 16.59 14.18
CA ALA A 232 7.84 16.34 15.08
C ALA A 232 7.27 17.71 15.49
N ALA A 233 6.00 17.95 15.19
CA ALA A 233 5.37 19.25 15.39
C ALA A 233 3.99 19.12 16.00
N ALA A 234 3.59 20.08 16.83
CA ALA A 234 2.26 20.13 17.40
C ALA A 234 1.84 21.58 17.70
N PRO A 235 0.52 21.90 17.72
CA PRO A 235 0.02 23.21 18.09
C PRO A 235 0.51 23.65 19.48
N MET A 236 1.09 24.83 19.58
CA MET A 236 1.56 25.35 20.88
C MET A 236 0.43 25.47 21.91
N SER A 237 -0.80 25.61 21.49
CA SER A 237 -1.99 25.64 22.36
C SER A 237 -2.30 24.27 23.00
N GLU A 238 -1.78 23.17 22.45
CA GLU A 238 -2.01 21.82 22.93
C GLU A 238 -0.79 21.25 23.67
N VAL A 239 0.41 21.75 23.37
CA VAL A 239 1.68 21.27 23.94
C VAL A 239 1.87 21.79 25.36
N THR A 240 1.94 20.86 26.32
CA THR A 240 2.29 21.21 27.71
C THR A 240 3.80 21.36 27.90
N ALA A 241 4.56 20.42 27.32
CA ALA A 241 6.01 20.45 27.28
C ALA A 241 6.55 19.79 26.01
N SER A 242 7.72 20.24 25.56
CA SER A 242 8.51 19.54 24.56
C SER A 242 9.98 19.65 24.88
N ALA A 243 10.77 18.60 24.60
CA ALA A 243 12.19 18.57 24.91
C ALA A 243 12.97 17.72 23.92
N ILE A 244 14.26 18.04 23.80
CA ILE A 244 15.25 17.19 23.13
C ILE A 244 16.25 16.78 24.21
N ALA A 245 16.15 15.54 24.69
CA ALA A 245 16.96 15.08 25.82
C ALA A 245 17.24 13.57 25.75
N SER A 246 18.09 13.06 26.64
CA SER A 246 18.38 11.63 26.70
C SER A 246 17.10 10.83 27.01
N PRO A 247 16.98 9.60 26.47
CA PRO A 247 15.81 8.75 26.71
C PRO A 247 15.49 8.60 28.20
N ASP A 248 16.50 8.32 29.02
CA ASP A 248 16.33 8.13 30.47
C ASP A 248 15.78 9.40 31.16
N SER A 249 16.33 10.58 30.82
CA SER A 249 15.88 11.84 31.38
C SER A 249 14.46 12.21 30.99
N LEU A 250 14.06 11.92 29.74
CA LEU A 250 12.69 12.14 29.25
C LEU A 250 11.71 11.23 29.99
N HIS A 251 12.07 9.97 30.09
CA HIS A 251 11.26 8.93 30.71
C HIS A 251 11.05 9.22 32.22
N GLU A 252 12.13 9.44 32.99
CA GLU A 252 12.06 9.74 34.41
C GLU A 252 11.20 10.98 34.70
N ALA A 253 11.41 12.08 33.93
CA ALA A 253 10.64 13.30 34.12
C ALA A 253 9.14 13.10 33.88
N PHE A 254 8.76 12.31 32.86
CA PHE A 254 7.35 12.04 32.61
C PHE A 254 6.73 11.11 33.65
N VAL A 255 7.40 10.03 33.99
CA VAL A 255 6.89 9.05 34.95
C VAL A 255 6.72 9.67 36.33
N GLU A 256 7.73 10.41 36.84
CA GLU A 256 7.69 10.97 38.18
C GLU A 256 6.80 12.21 38.27
N GLN A 257 6.88 13.12 37.29
CA GLN A 257 6.30 14.46 37.39
C GLN A 257 5.22 14.76 36.34
N GLY A 258 5.06 13.91 35.31
CA GLY A 258 4.16 14.16 34.15
C GLY A 258 4.66 15.27 33.23
N GLY A 259 5.95 15.63 33.31
CA GLY A 259 6.58 16.69 32.53
C GLY A 259 7.79 16.22 31.71
N LEU A 260 8.60 17.17 31.25
CA LEU A 260 9.86 16.94 30.55
C LEU A 260 10.97 17.81 31.12
N PRO A 261 12.26 17.49 30.85
CA PRO A 261 13.39 18.34 31.23
C PRO A 261 13.23 19.77 30.72
N GLY A 262 13.52 20.76 31.54
CA GLY A 262 13.33 22.17 31.20
C GLY A 262 14.34 22.77 30.22
N LYS A 263 15.32 21.97 29.78
CA LYS A 263 16.34 22.40 28.79
C LYS A 263 16.61 21.28 27.81
N ASP A 264 16.74 21.65 26.52
CA ASP A 264 17.24 20.76 25.51
C ASP A 264 18.73 20.45 25.75
N GLU A 265 19.14 19.22 25.39
CA GLU A 265 20.57 18.91 25.35
C GLU A 265 21.27 19.80 24.33
N ALA A 266 22.52 20.18 24.65
CA ALA A 266 23.34 20.98 23.76
C ALA A 266 23.46 20.31 22.38
N ASP A 267 23.52 21.12 21.34
CA ASP A 267 23.61 20.66 19.95
C ASP A 267 24.79 19.69 19.76
N GLY A 268 24.52 18.65 18.94
CA GLY A 268 25.52 17.67 18.54
C GLY A 268 26.59 18.26 17.64
N PRO A 269 27.27 17.44 16.83
CA PRO A 269 26.80 16.12 16.38
C PRO A 269 27.09 14.98 17.36
N ARG A 270 26.20 13.95 17.39
CA ARG A 270 26.41 12.70 18.12
C ARG A 270 25.99 11.50 17.27
N PRO A 271 26.60 10.32 17.42
CA PRO A 271 26.10 9.09 16.80
C PRO A 271 24.64 8.82 17.19
N ALA A 272 23.81 8.34 16.26
CA ALA A 272 22.38 8.18 16.47
C ALA A 272 22.04 7.31 17.70
N HIS A 273 22.83 6.26 18.00
CA HIS A 273 22.65 5.41 19.19
C HIS A 273 22.94 6.13 20.53
N ARG A 274 23.52 7.34 20.51
CA ARG A 274 23.79 8.19 21.67
C ARG A 274 23.14 9.56 21.59
N ALA A 275 22.37 9.78 20.53
CA ALA A 275 21.67 11.04 20.33
C ALA A 275 20.47 11.14 21.27
N PRO A 276 20.04 12.36 21.62
CA PRO A 276 18.81 12.56 22.36
C PRO A 276 17.60 12.16 21.49
N GLN A 277 16.45 11.96 22.16
CA GLN A 277 15.15 11.83 21.51
C GLN A 277 14.44 13.18 21.48
N MET A 278 13.53 13.33 20.51
CA MET A 278 12.55 14.42 20.47
C MET A 278 11.28 13.95 21.19
N ALA A 279 10.80 14.74 22.17
CA ALA A 279 9.63 14.36 22.97
C ALA A 279 8.62 15.51 23.13
N PHE A 280 7.34 15.12 23.26
CA PHE A 280 6.22 15.99 23.56
C PHE A 280 5.36 15.43 24.69
N VAL A 281 4.78 16.32 25.49
CA VAL A 281 3.76 16.00 26.50
C VAL A 281 2.53 16.86 26.23
N PHE A 282 1.38 16.22 26.27
CA PHE A 282 0.05 16.83 26.14
C PHE A 282 -0.76 16.60 27.41
N ASP A 283 -1.20 17.66 28.06
CA ASP A 283 -2.16 17.57 29.15
C ASP A 283 -3.57 17.42 28.55
N MET A 284 -4.26 16.35 28.92
CA MET A 284 -5.65 16.08 28.55
C MET A 284 -6.61 16.67 29.61
N GLY A 285 -6.09 17.16 30.74
CA GLY A 285 -6.86 17.69 31.86
C GLY A 285 -7.63 16.62 32.64
N GLN A 286 -8.79 17.01 33.15
CA GLN A 286 -9.74 16.10 33.83
C GLN A 286 -10.65 15.45 32.80
N VAL A 287 -10.33 14.22 32.43
CA VAL A 287 -11.04 13.46 31.39
C VAL A 287 -12.27 12.79 32.00
N GLY A 288 -13.45 13.11 31.48
CA GLY A 288 -14.72 12.47 31.80
C GLY A 288 -15.18 11.51 30.70
N ALA A 289 -16.52 11.31 30.60
CA ALA A 289 -17.12 10.43 29.60
C ALA A 289 -16.96 10.95 28.14
N GLU A 290 -16.89 12.27 27.97
CA GLU A 290 -16.63 12.88 26.66
C GLU A 290 -15.14 12.77 26.30
N PRO A 291 -14.80 12.38 25.07
CA PRO A 291 -13.40 12.21 24.67
C PRO A 291 -12.67 13.55 24.57
N VAL A 292 -11.43 13.57 25.02
CA VAL A 292 -10.48 14.67 24.82
C VAL A 292 -9.43 14.19 23.82
N ALA A 293 -9.14 15.00 22.80
CA ALA A 293 -8.17 14.66 21.76
C ALA A 293 -6.97 15.61 21.73
N ARG A 294 -5.80 15.08 21.35
CA ARG A 294 -4.58 15.81 20.99
C ARG A 294 -3.92 15.15 19.80
N HIS A 295 -3.19 15.93 19.01
CA HIS A 295 -2.48 15.37 17.88
C HIS A 295 -1.04 15.87 17.75
N LEU A 296 -0.22 15.09 17.04
CA LEU A 296 1.14 15.41 16.68
C LEU A 296 1.33 15.14 15.19
N ILE A 297 2.01 16.02 14.49
CA ILE A 297 2.43 15.89 13.10
C ILE A 297 3.84 15.28 13.09
N LEU A 298 3.98 14.12 12.47
CA LEU A 298 5.27 13.51 12.15
C LEU A 298 5.49 13.65 10.64
N ALA A 299 6.53 14.35 10.23
CA ALA A 299 6.80 14.64 8.82
C ALA A 299 8.27 14.46 8.47
N TYR A 300 8.56 14.16 7.20
CA TYR A 300 9.92 14.02 6.70
C TYR A 300 10.11 14.86 5.44
N ASP A 301 11.15 15.68 5.40
CA ASP A 301 11.54 16.44 4.21
C ASP A 301 12.85 15.88 3.67
N ASP A 302 12.79 15.13 2.59
CA ASP A 302 13.93 14.48 1.95
C ASP A 302 14.69 15.39 0.96
N LEU A 303 14.28 16.66 0.82
CA LEU A 303 14.89 17.68 -0.01
C LEU A 303 14.89 17.33 -1.52
N TYR A 304 15.47 16.20 -1.86
CA TYR A 304 15.48 15.54 -3.16
C TYR A 304 15.23 14.06 -2.94
N SER A 305 14.28 13.51 -3.70
CA SER A 305 13.78 12.16 -3.48
C SER A 305 14.41 11.13 -4.40
N ILE A 306 14.58 11.47 -5.67
CA ILE A 306 15.01 10.57 -6.74
C ILE A 306 16.05 11.30 -7.60
N GLU A 307 17.09 10.58 -8.04
CA GLU A 307 17.93 11.04 -9.14
C GLU A 307 17.48 10.39 -10.45
N TYR A 308 17.09 11.20 -11.42
CA TYR A 308 16.65 10.73 -12.74
C TYR A 308 17.60 11.23 -13.82
N PHE A 309 18.38 10.32 -14.42
CA PHE A 309 19.44 10.65 -15.38
C PHE A 309 20.37 11.76 -14.91
N HIS A 310 20.88 11.61 -13.68
CA HIS A 310 21.79 12.54 -13.01
C HIS A 310 21.19 13.92 -12.69
N GLN A 311 19.88 14.04 -12.77
CA GLN A 311 19.13 15.22 -12.31
C GLN A 311 18.40 14.87 -11.01
N PRO A 312 18.68 15.54 -9.88
CA PRO A 312 17.95 15.36 -8.65
C PRO A 312 16.52 15.93 -8.77
N LEU A 313 15.52 15.12 -8.47
CA LEU A 313 14.12 15.49 -8.51
C LEU A 313 13.59 15.74 -7.10
N ARG A 314 12.83 16.81 -6.95
CA ARG A 314 12.17 17.16 -5.69
C ARG A 314 10.89 16.32 -5.49
N PRO A 315 10.49 16.02 -4.25
CA PRO A 315 9.17 15.48 -3.99
C PRO A 315 8.09 16.40 -4.56
N TYR A 316 6.99 15.83 -5.02
CA TYR A 316 5.97 16.57 -5.80
C TYR A 316 5.36 17.75 -5.03
N TRP A 317 5.19 17.62 -3.71
CA TRP A 317 4.70 18.72 -2.86
C TRP A 317 5.62 19.95 -2.84
N ARG A 318 6.92 19.79 -3.16
CA ARG A 318 7.90 20.88 -3.24
C ARG A 318 8.00 21.56 -4.61
N ARG A 319 7.27 21.08 -5.62
CA ARG A 319 7.42 21.54 -7.04
C ARG A 319 7.24 23.05 -7.25
N ASN A 320 6.45 23.70 -6.40
CA ASN A 320 6.18 25.14 -6.48
C ASN A 320 7.05 25.96 -5.50
N GLY A 321 8.19 25.42 -5.05
CA GLY A 321 9.09 26.09 -4.12
C GLY A 321 8.65 25.99 -2.65
N ALA A 322 7.74 25.08 -2.31
CA ALA A 322 7.38 24.83 -0.93
C ALA A 322 8.57 24.30 -0.13
N GLU A 323 8.65 24.68 1.14
CA GLU A 323 9.64 24.27 2.13
C GLU A 323 8.96 23.55 3.31
N ALA A 324 9.75 22.95 4.21
CA ALA A 324 9.24 22.25 5.37
C ALA A 324 8.26 23.10 6.21
N SER A 325 8.50 24.40 6.32
CA SER A 325 7.60 25.33 7.00
C SER A 325 6.21 25.39 6.36
N ASN A 326 6.14 25.38 5.02
CA ASN A 326 4.87 25.34 4.29
C ASN A 326 4.17 23.99 4.50
N LEU A 327 4.94 22.87 4.44
CA LEU A 327 4.42 21.52 4.68
C LEU A 327 3.73 21.44 6.05
N LEU A 328 4.44 21.83 7.12
CA LEU A 328 3.93 21.75 8.49
C LEU A 328 2.74 22.70 8.73
N THR A 329 2.83 23.93 8.21
CA THR A 329 1.72 24.91 8.33
C THR A 329 0.46 24.42 7.60
N SER A 330 0.61 23.87 6.39
CA SER A 330 -0.52 23.32 5.63
C SER A 330 -1.08 22.08 6.32
N ALA A 331 -0.22 21.19 6.81
CA ALA A 331 -0.63 19.98 7.53
C ALA A 331 -1.49 20.34 8.76
N GLU A 332 -1.08 21.32 9.55
CA GLU A 332 -1.85 21.76 10.72
C GLU A 332 -3.17 22.43 10.30
N HIS A 333 -3.10 23.37 9.35
CA HIS A 333 -4.30 24.10 8.91
C HIS A 333 -5.38 23.17 8.33
N GLU A 334 -4.96 22.12 7.63
CA GLU A 334 -5.83 21.17 6.94
C GLU A 334 -6.13 19.92 7.80
N TYR A 335 -5.59 19.78 9.01
CA TYR A 335 -5.75 18.58 9.84
C TYR A 335 -7.19 18.11 9.97
N GLY A 336 -8.11 19.02 10.35
CA GLY A 336 -9.51 18.68 10.54
C GLY A 336 -10.20 18.19 9.26
N SER A 337 -9.92 18.82 8.11
CA SER A 337 -10.48 18.39 6.82
C SER A 337 -9.86 17.07 6.34
N LEU A 338 -8.53 16.93 6.45
CA LEU A 338 -7.83 15.71 6.02
C LEU A 338 -8.24 14.50 6.87
N ARG A 339 -8.46 14.69 8.18
CA ARG A 339 -9.01 13.65 9.05
C ARG A 339 -10.38 13.21 8.55
N ALA A 340 -11.31 14.16 8.35
CA ALA A 340 -12.67 13.86 7.90
C ALA A 340 -12.70 13.21 6.50
N GLU A 341 -11.89 13.71 5.55
CA GLU A 341 -11.79 13.15 4.20
C GLU A 341 -11.22 11.73 4.20
N SER A 342 -10.21 11.46 5.04
CA SER A 342 -9.64 10.12 5.21
C SER A 342 -10.64 9.16 5.83
N GLU A 343 -11.38 9.58 6.87
CA GLU A 343 -12.45 8.79 7.47
C GLU A 343 -13.59 8.50 6.48
N GLN A 344 -13.94 9.48 5.66
CA GLN A 344 -14.92 9.31 4.60
C GLN A 344 -14.42 8.35 3.51
N PHE A 345 -13.16 8.47 3.10
CA PHE A 345 -12.56 7.58 2.11
C PHE A 345 -12.56 6.12 2.59
N ASP A 346 -12.08 5.88 3.81
CA ASP A 346 -12.12 4.56 4.44
C ASP A 346 -13.56 4.03 4.55
N GLY A 347 -14.50 4.88 4.98
CA GLY A 347 -15.92 4.55 5.14
C GLY A 347 -16.66 4.28 3.83
N GLN A 348 -16.11 4.69 2.69
CA GLN A 348 -16.62 4.36 1.35
C GLN A 348 -15.96 3.10 0.78
N LEU A 349 -14.63 3.02 0.87
CA LEU A 349 -13.87 1.94 0.25
C LEU A 349 -14.08 0.59 0.97
N MET A 350 -14.06 0.56 2.29
CA MET A 350 -14.19 -0.70 3.05
C MET A 350 -15.52 -1.43 2.81
N PRO A 351 -16.68 -0.77 2.83
CA PRO A 351 -17.95 -1.42 2.47
C PRO A 351 -17.99 -1.91 1.02
N ASP A 352 -17.39 -1.17 0.07
CA ASP A 352 -17.33 -1.59 -1.33
C ASP A 352 -16.47 -2.84 -1.51
N LEU A 353 -15.30 -2.91 -0.85
CA LEU A 353 -14.43 -4.09 -0.83
C LEU A 353 -15.14 -5.29 -0.19
N THR A 354 -15.84 -5.07 0.93
CA THR A 354 -16.61 -6.13 1.62
C THR A 354 -17.75 -6.65 0.73
N ARG A 355 -18.44 -5.76 0.04
CA ARG A 355 -19.55 -6.14 -0.86
C ARG A 355 -19.06 -6.98 -2.04
N VAL A 356 -17.87 -6.70 -2.56
CA VAL A 356 -17.30 -7.36 -3.74
C VAL A 356 -16.62 -8.69 -3.38
N GLY A 357 -15.81 -8.71 -2.33
CA GLY A 357 -14.93 -9.84 -2.03
C GLY A 357 -15.07 -10.43 -0.63
N GLY A 358 -16.03 -9.94 0.20
CA GLY A 358 -16.18 -10.36 1.59
C GLY A 358 -15.24 -9.64 2.56
N GLU A 359 -15.46 -9.85 3.86
CA GLU A 359 -14.73 -9.14 4.92
C GLU A 359 -13.23 -9.50 4.93
N LYS A 360 -12.88 -10.76 4.70
CA LYS A 360 -11.47 -11.20 4.61
C LYS A 360 -10.73 -10.45 3.53
N TYR A 361 -11.30 -10.40 2.33
CA TYR A 361 -10.73 -9.65 1.21
C TYR A 361 -10.60 -8.16 1.52
N ALA A 362 -11.62 -7.53 2.12
CA ALA A 362 -11.58 -6.11 2.46
C ALA A 362 -10.41 -5.77 3.40
N ARG A 363 -10.14 -6.62 4.39
CA ARG A 363 -9.03 -6.46 5.33
C ARG A 363 -7.67 -6.65 4.65
N LEU A 364 -7.54 -7.66 3.79
CA LEU A 364 -6.33 -7.86 2.97
C LEU A 364 -6.08 -6.66 2.05
N ALA A 365 -7.12 -6.20 1.37
CA ALA A 365 -7.04 -5.07 0.43
C ALA A 365 -6.67 -3.74 1.13
N ALA A 366 -7.18 -3.48 2.34
CA ALA A 366 -6.79 -2.31 3.12
C ALA A 366 -5.31 -2.32 3.47
N LEU A 367 -4.78 -3.47 3.89
CA LEU A 367 -3.36 -3.64 4.20
C LEU A 367 -2.49 -3.49 2.94
N ALA A 368 -2.88 -4.14 1.84
CA ALA A 368 -2.19 -4.05 0.56
C ALA A 368 -2.22 -2.62 -0.02
N TYR A 369 -3.33 -1.88 0.13
CA TYR A 369 -3.43 -0.48 -0.25
C TYR A 369 -2.36 0.36 0.43
N ARG A 370 -2.25 0.27 1.78
CA ARG A 370 -1.25 0.97 2.56
C ARG A 370 0.17 0.65 2.08
N GLN A 371 0.46 -0.63 1.93
CA GLN A 371 1.80 -1.11 1.57
C GLN A 371 2.18 -0.76 0.14
N SER A 372 1.29 -0.95 -0.83
CA SER A 372 1.55 -0.64 -2.23
C SER A 372 1.85 0.85 -2.43
N LEU A 373 1.04 1.74 -1.85
CA LEU A 373 1.29 3.19 -1.98
C LEU A 373 2.59 3.61 -1.28
N ALA A 374 2.90 3.02 -0.11
CA ALA A 374 4.16 3.29 0.61
C ALA A 374 5.41 2.71 -0.08
N ALA A 375 5.24 1.85 -1.08
CA ALA A 375 6.35 1.34 -1.90
C ALA A 375 6.71 2.26 -3.08
N HIS A 376 6.08 3.44 -3.17
CA HIS A 376 6.27 4.39 -4.26
C HIS A 376 6.67 5.77 -3.74
N LYS A 377 7.32 6.56 -4.61
CA LYS A 377 7.61 7.98 -4.37
C LYS A 377 7.11 8.86 -5.48
N LEU A 378 6.27 9.85 -5.12
CA LEU A 378 5.75 10.85 -6.07
C LEU A 378 6.66 12.08 -6.09
N VAL A 379 7.20 12.40 -7.27
CA VAL A 379 8.11 13.52 -7.50
C VAL A 379 7.66 14.38 -8.67
N ALA A 380 8.20 15.60 -8.76
CA ALA A 380 8.09 16.40 -9.96
C ALA A 380 9.14 15.96 -10.99
N ALA A 381 8.69 15.73 -12.23
CA ALA A 381 9.56 15.42 -13.37
C ALA A 381 10.59 16.54 -13.64
N PRO A 382 11.54 16.35 -14.57
CA PRO A 382 12.52 17.38 -14.93
C PRO A 382 11.93 18.75 -15.35
N ASP A 383 10.68 18.78 -15.80
CA ASP A 383 9.96 20.04 -16.12
C ASP A 383 9.48 20.80 -14.86
N GLY A 384 9.64 20.20 -13.69
CA GLY A 384 9.25 20.76 -12.40
C GLY A 384 7.73 20.71 -12.11
N GLN A 385 6.90 20.10 -12.97
CA GLN A 385 5.44 20.13 -12.86
C GLN A 385 4.77 18.76 -13.08
N THR A 386 5.21 18.00 -14.08
CA THR A 386 4.63 16.71 -14.41
C THR A 386 4.89 15.71 -13.27
N PRO A 387 3.88 14.96 -12.81
CA PRO A 387 4.11 13.95 -11.78
C PRO A 387 4.84 12.73 -12.37
N TYR A 388 5.88 12.25 -11.68
CA TYR A 388 6.48 10.94 -11.84
C TYR A 388 6.29 10.15 -10.55
N TYR A 389 5.88 8.88 -10.65
CA TYR A 389 5.56 8.02 -9.52
C TYR A 389 6.41 6.75 -9.55
N PHE A 390 7.49 6.75 -8.79
CA PHE A 390 8.51 5.72 -8.82
C PHE A 390 8.26 4.61 -7.80
N PRO A 391 7.97 3.38 -8.23
CA PRO A 391 8.01 2.21 -7.35
C PRO A 391 9.44 1.84 -6.99
N LYS A 392 9.61 1.31 -5.77
CA LYS A 392 10.81 0.58 -5.34
C LYS A 392 10.42 -0.89 -5.16
N GLU A 393 11.17 -1.78 -5.77
CA GLU A 393 11.09 -3.20 -5.52
C GLU A 393 11.80 -3.53 -4.20
N ASN A 394 11.04 -3.91 -3.17
CA ASN A 394 11.52 -4.17 -1.83
C ASN A 394 11.77 -5.66 -1.61
N PHE A 395 12.72 -6.02 -0.75
CA PHE A 395 13.14 -7.40 -0.46
C PHE A 395 13.65 -8.18 -1.67
N SER A 396 14.19 -7.48 -2.67
CA SER A 396 14.70 -8.06 -3.92
C SER A 396 15.93 -7.31 -4.40
N CYS A 397 15.96 -6.86 -5.66
CA CYS A 397 17.08 -6.11 -6.23
C CYS A 397 17.15 -4.64 -5.74
N GLY A 398 16.14 -4.13 -5.08
CA GLY A 398 15.98 -2.70 -4.80
C GLY A 398 15.80 -1.86 -6.06
N CYS A 399 15.34 -2.44 -7.15
CA CYS A 399 15.17 -1.79 -8.43
C CYS A 399 14.15 -0.65 -8.36
N ILE A 400 14.30 0.35 -9.24
CA ILE A 400 13.41 1.50 -9.36
C ILE A 400 12.70 1.49 -10.71
N SER A 401 11.38 1.76 -10.72
CA SER A 401 10.53 1.70 -11.91
C SER A 401 10.54 0.34 -12.59
N THR A 402 10.59 -0.72 -11.81
CA THR A 402 10.49 -2.09 -12.31
C THR A 402 9.11 -2.28 -12.96
N VAL A 403 9.08 -2.60 -14.25
CA VAL A 403 7.84 -2.63 -15.03
C VAL A 403 6.94 -3.77 -14.59
N ASP A 404 7.50 -4.92 -14.22
CA ASP A 404 6.76 -6.08 -13.69
C ASP A 404 6.34 -5.91 -12.22
N VAL A 405 6.78 -4.84 -11.52
CA VAL A 405 6.23 -4.36 -10.24
C VAL A 405 5.13 -3.33 -10.45
N ILE A 406 5.26 -2.45 -11.45
CA ILE A 406 4.17 -1.53 -11.85
C ILE A 406 2.92 -2.33 -12.27
N TYR A 407 3.11 -3.44 -12.96
CA TYR A 407 2.05 -4.27 -13.49
C TYR A 407 1.07 -4.81 -12.43
N PRO A 408 1.49 -5.46 -11.33
CA PRO A 408 0.58 -5.90 -10.26
C PRO A 408 0.01 -4.74 -9.43
N ALA A 409 0.70 -3.60 -9.32
CA ALA A 409 0.19 -2.42 -8.62
C ALA A 409 -0.86 -1.64 -9.42
N ALA A 410 -0.88 -1.77 -10.74
CA ALA A 410 -1.72 -0.96 -11.61
C ALA A 410 -3.24 -1.08 -11.34
N PRO A 411 -3.85 -2.24 -11.05
CA PRO A 411 -5.29 -2.33 -10.83
C PRO A 411 -5.82 -1.39 -9.75
N VAL A 412 -5.14 -1.28 -8.60
CA VAL A 412 -5.55 -0.36 -7.54
C VAL A 412 -5.36 1.10 -7.97
N LEU A 413 -4.24 1.41 -8.64
CA LEU A 413 -3.97 2.76 -9.13
C LEU A 413 -4.99 3.19 -10.21
N LEU A 414 -5.35 2.30 -11.14
CA LEU A 414 -6.41 2.54 -12.13
C LEU A 414 -7.77 2.82 -11.48
N LEU A 415 -8.09 2.10 -10.39
CA LEU A 415 -9.34 2.28 -9.65
C LEU A 415 -9.41 3.63 -8.96
N VAL A 416 -8.33 4.06 -8.31
CA VAL A 416 -8.35 5.27 -7.47
C VAL A 416 -7.98 6.54 -8.23
N ASN A 417 -6.98 6.46 -9.13
CA ASN A 417 -6.55 7.56 -10.01
C ASN A 417 -5.65 7.05 -11.16
N PRO A 418 -6.17 6.84 -12.38
CA PRO A 418 -5.41 6.36 -13.53
C PRO A 418 -4.14 7.16 -13.84
N ARG A 419 -4.13 8.47 -13.52
CA ARG A 419 -2.95 9.34 -13.71
C ARG A 419 -1.73 8.88 -12.91
N LEU A 420 -1.90 8.08 -11.84
CA LEU A 420 -0.77 7.50 -11.12
C LEU A 420 -0.10 6.38 -11.93
N VAL A 421 -0.87 5.62 -12.73
CA VAL A 421 -0.30 4.64 -13.66
C VAL A 421 0.45 5.36 -14.78
N GLU A 422 -0.13 6.43 -15.38
CA GLU A 422 0.59 7.27 -16.34
C GLU A 422 1.90 7.80 -15.74
N ALA A 423 1.85 8.32 -14.50
CA ALA A 423 3.02 8.83 -13.80
C ALA A 423 4.09 7.77 -13.51
N SER A 424 3.69 6.49 -13.34
CA SER A 424 4.63 5.37 -13.17
C SER A 424 5.27 4.95 -14.50
N LEU A 425 4.51 4.99 -15.60
CA LEU A 425 5.01 4.60 -16.92
C LEU A 425 5.83 5.72 -17.59
N ALA A 426 5.50 6.98 -17.36
CA ALA A 426 6.13 8.11 -18.04
C ALA A 426 7.66 8.14 -17.93
N PRO A 427 8.31 7.92 -16.76
CA PRO A 427 9.76 7.89 -16.67
C PRO A 427 10.38 6.77 -17.52
N VAL A 428 9.74 5.60 -17.61
CA VAL A 428 10.18 4.49 -18.46
C VAL A 428 10.06 4.86 -19.94
N MET A 429 8.95 5.46 -20.33
CA MET A 429 8.71 5.89 -21.70
C MET A 429 9.65 7.00 -22.15
N ASP A 430 9.93 7.96 -21.28
CA ASP A 430 10.86 9.05 -21.58
C ASP A 430 12.31 8.56 -21.66
N TYR A 431 12.67 7.51 -20.90
CA TYR A 431 13.93 6.78 -21.05
C TYR A 431 14.08 6.18 -22.45
N VAL A 432 13.08 5.41 -22.89
CA VAL A 432 13.08 4.78 -24.23
C VAL A 432 13.10 5.85 -25.32
N LYS A 433 12.25 6.89 -25.20
CA LYS A 433 12.18 8.01 -26.13
C LYS A 433 13.51 8.78 -26.26
N SER A 434 14.33 8.80 -25.23
CA SER A 434 15.65 9.46 -25.28
C SER A 434 16.67 8.74 -26.16
N GLY A 435 16.35 7.52 -26.66
CA GLY A 435 17.23 6.67 -27.45
C GLY A 435 18.33 5.95 -26.63
N LYS A 436 18.29 6.02 -25.31
CA LYS A 436 19.24 5.31 -24.43
C LYS A 436 18.93 3.82 -24.32
N TRP A 437 17.69 3.41 -24.60
CA TRP A 437 17.29 2.02 -24.69
C TRP A 437 17.30 1.55 -26.17
N PRO A 438 18.24 0.66 -26.55
CA PRO A 438 18.49 0.36 -27.96
C PRO A 438 17.61 -0.78 -28.52
N PHE A 439 16.83 -1.48 -27.67
CA PHE A 439 16.11 -2.68 -28.06
C PHE A 439 14.68 -2.40 -28.53
N SER A 440 14.13 -3.34 -29.32
CA SER A 440 12.77 -3.29 -29.86
C SER A 440 11.71 -3.84 -28.89
N TYR A 441 12.06 -4.03 -27.63
CA TYR A 441 11.18 -4.46 -26.52
C TYR A 441 11.34 -3.53 -25.32
N ALA A 442 10.42 -3.63 -24.35
CA ALA A 442 10.42 -2.75 -23.19
C ALA A 442 11.54 -3.07 -22.18
N PRO A 443 12.10 -2.05 -21.47
CA PRO A 443 13.08 -2.27 -20.42
C PRO A 443 12.41 -2.83 -19.15
N HIS A 444 13.21 -3.52 -18.32
CA HIS A 444 12.76 -4.04 -17.03
C HIS A 444 12.68 -2.94 -15.96
N ASP A 445 13.71 -2.13 -15.78
CA ASP A 445 13.81 -1.10 -14.74
C ASP A 445 14.65 0.11 -15.16
N LEU A 446 14.76 1.11 -14.30
CA LEU A 446 15.58 2.31 -14.53
C LEU A 446 16.81 2.41 -13.63
N GLY A 447 17.15 1.38 -12.86
CA GLY A 447 18.30 1.40 -11.95
C GLY A 447 17.99 0.83 -10.57
N THR A 448 18.71 1.30 -9.55
CA THR A 448 18.50 0.90 -8.16
C THR A 448 18.08 2.11 -7.32
N TYR A 449 16.99 1.99 -6.59
CA TYR A 449 16.40 3.07 -5.80
C TYR A 449 17.43 3.71 -4.84
N PRO A 450 17.51 5.06 -4.75
CA PRO A 450 16.69 6.06 -5.41
C PRO A 450 17.27 6.60 -6.74
N LEU A 451 18.22 5.89 -7.38
CA LEU A 451 18.92 6.33 -8.57
C LEU A 451 18.32 5.70 -9.84
N ALA A 452 17.46 6.46 -10.54
CA ALA A 452 16.85 6.08 -11.81
C ALA A 452 17.67 6.59 -13.00
N ASN A 453 18.92 6.12 -13.11
CA ASN A 453 19.88 6.59 -14.12
C ASN A 453 19.97 5.70 -15.36
N GLY A 454 19.09 4.71 -15.47
CA GLY A 454 19.17 3.64 -16.47
C GLY A 454 20.16 2.56 -16.09
N ARG A 455 20.17 1.50 -16.85
CA ARG A 455 21.15 0.42 -16.73
C ARG A 455 22.02 0.34 -17.98
N ASP A 456 23.21 -0.25 -17.85
CA ASP A 456 24.03 -0.60 -18.99
C ASP A 456 23.38 -1.77 -19.75
N PRO A 457 22.82 -1.55 -20.96
CA PRO A 457 22.08 -2.56 -21.68
C PRO A 457 22.86 -3.84 -22.00
N SER A 458 24.19 -3.78 -21.94
CA SER A 458 25.07 -4.93 -22.19
C SER A 458 25.26 -5.85 -20.97
N LYS A 459 24.77 -5.44 -19.79
CA LYS A 459 25.02 -6.12 -18.51
C LYS A 459 23.74 -6.51 -17.77
N ILE A 460 22.60 -6.19 -18.32
CA ILE A 460 21.32 -6.52 -17.69
C ILE A 460 20.71 -7.77 -18.26
N GLU A 461 20.02 -8.47 -17.40
CA GLU A 461 19.07 -9.49 -17.80
C GLU A 461 17.81 -8.81 -18.32
N THR A 462 17.31 -9.28 -19.46
CA THR A 462 16.12 -8.69 -20.09
C THR A 462 14.96 -9.68 -20.10
N MET A 463 13.76 -9.16 -19.95
CA MET A 463 12.51 -9.92 -19.99
C MET A 463 11.63 -9.43 -21.16
N PRO A 464 12.05 -9.68 -22.42
CA PRO A 464 11.51 -8.93 -23.55
C PRO A 464 10.03 -9.17 -23.84
N VAL A 465 9.54 -10.41 -23.71
CA VAL A 465 8.12 -10.73 -23.90
C VAL A 465 7.31 -10.24 -22.69
N GLU A 466 7.84 -10.43 -21.50
CA GLU A 466 7.21 -10.02 -20.24
C GLU A 466 6.92 -8.52 -20.25
N GLU A 467 7.96 -7.71 -20.38
CA GLU A 467 7.83 -6.26 -20.18
C GLU A 467 7.09 -5.59 -21.34
N SER A 468 7.27 -6.09 -22.56
CA SER A 468 6.48 -5.58 -23.71
C SER A 468 5.00 -5.88 -23.54
N GLY A 469 4.66 -7.06 -23.03
CA GLY A 469 3.30 -7.44 -22.70
C GLY A 469 2.71 -6.57 -21.59
N ASN A 470 3.44 -6.40 -20.48
CA ASN A 470 3.06 -5.54 -19.37
C ASN A 470 2.71 -4.13 -19.84
N MET A 471 3.61 -3.50 -20.58
CA MET A 471 3.43 -2.14 -21.06
C MET A 471 2.21 -1.99 -21.97
N LEU A 472 2.03 -2.84 -22.97
CA LEU A 472 0.89 -2.75 -23.89
C LEU A 472 -0.45 -2.95 -23.18
N ILE A 473 -0.52 -3.88 -22.21
CA ILE A 473 -1.71 -4.10 -21.39
C ILE A 473 -2.03 -2.85 -20.57
N LEU A 474 -1.02 -2.27 -19.89
CA LEU A 474 -1.22 -1.10 -19.05
C LEU A 474 -1.62 0.14 -19.85
N PHE A 475 -1.06 0.36 -21.05
CA PHE A 475 -1.49 1.44 -21.93
C PHE A 475 -2.96 1.31 -22.36
N ALA A 476 -3.42 0.09 -22.69
CA ALA A 476 -4.83 -0.16 -22.99
C ALA A 476 -5.73 0.05 -21.77
N ALA A 477 -5.26 -0.35 -20.58
CA ALA A 477 -5.98 -0.16 -19.33
C ALA A 477 -6.16 1.33 -18.98
N ILE A 478 -5.12 2.14 -19.16
CA ILE A 478 -5.20 3.62 -19.00
C ILE A 478 -6.22 4.18 -20.01
N ALA A 479 -6.09 3.84 -21.30
CA ALA A 479 -7.00 4.34 -22.32
C ALA A 479 -8.46 3.98 -22.03
N LYS A 480 -8.71 2.78 -21.50
CA LYS A 480 -10.05 2.35 -21.08
C LYS A 480 -10.53 3.12 -19.84
N ALA A 481 -9.70 3.28 -18.83
CA ALA A 481 -10.06 3.95 -17.57
C ALA A 481 -10.36 5.44 -17.77
N GLU A 482 -9.61 6.11 -18.65
CA GLU A 482 -9.77 7.53 -18.95
C GLU A 482 -10.78 7.78 -20.09
N GLY A 483 -11.14 6.76 -20.84
CA GLY A 483 -11.96 6.91 -22.05
C GLY A 483 -11.26 7.69 -23.17
N SER A 484 -9.92 7.67 -23.18
CA SER A 484 -9.07 8.46 -24.09
C SER A 484 -7.77 7.73 -24.43
N PRO A 485 -7.35 7.67 -25.70
CA PRO A 485 -6.05 7.11 -26.09
C PRO A 485 -4.88 8.09 -25.99
N ALA A 486 -5.09 9.31 -25.49
CA ALA A 486 -4.11 10.41 -25.57
C ALA A 486 -2.73 10.06 -25.00
N PHE A 487 -2.67 9.31 -23.90
CA PHE A 487 -1.40 8.86 -23.34
C PHE A 487 -0.68 7.88 -24.28
N ALA A 488 -1.41 6.94 -24.90
CA ALA A 488 -0.83 6.00 -25.87
C ALA A 488 -0.38 6.70 -27.17
N GLU A 489 -1.14 7.66 -27.66
CA GLU A 489 -0.79 8.45 -28.84
C GLU A 489 0.55 9.18 -28.67
N LYS A 490 0.84 9.70 -27.48
CA LYS A 490 2.12 10.37 -27.15
C LYS A 490 3.34 9.47 -27.40
N TYR A 491 3.15 8.14 -27.29
CA TYR A 491 4.23 7.13 -27.35
C TYR A 491 4.02 6.10 -28.48
N ALA A 492 3.16 6.37 -29.44
CA ALA A 492 2.79 5.42 -30.52
C ALA A 492 4.00 4.84 -31.28
N THR A 493 5.06 5.64 -31.47
CA THR A 493 6.31 5.20 -32.14
C THR A 493 7.12 4.18 -31.34
N ILE A 494 6.87 4.07 -30.03
CA ILE A 494 7.51 3.13 -29.12
C ILE A 494 6.66 1.86 -28.98
N LEU A 495 5.34 2.02 -28.84
CA LEU A 495 4.42 0.90 -28.62
C LEU A 495 4.39 -0.07 -29.82
N LYS A 496 4.48 0.45 -31.06
CA LYS A 496 4.46 -0.40 -32.26
C LYS A 496 5.63 -1.41 -32.32
N PRO A 497 6.90 -1.03 -32.18
CA PRO A 497 8.03 -1.98 -32.10
C PRO A 497 7.83 -3.08 -31.04
N TRP A 498 7.25 -2.75 -29.89
CA TRP A 498 6.96 -3.74 -28.83
C TRP A 498 5.87 -4.71 -29.24
N ALA A 499 4.81 -4.24 -29.92
CA ALA A 499 3.78 -5.10 -30.46
C ALA A 499 4.33 -6.00 -31.59
N ASP A 500 5.16 -5.47 -32.49
CA ASP A 500 5.82 -6.24 -33.52
C ASP A 500 6.72 -7.34 -32.94
N TYR A 501 7.47 -7.03 -31.87
CA TYR A 501 8.26 -8.01 -31.14
C TYR A 501 7.42 -9.17 -30.61
N LEU A 502 6.25 -8.87 -30.02
CA LEU A 502 5.32 -9.90 -29.54
C LEU A 502 4.69 -10.72 -30.67
N VAL A 503 4.48 -10.15 -31.86
CA VAL A 503 4.05 -10.92 -33.05
C VAL A 503 5.06 -12.01 -33.39
N GLU A 504 6.34 -11.73 -33.28
CA GLU A 504 7.41 -12.65 -33.68
C GLU A 504 7.73 -13.66 -32.54
N ASN A 505 7.73 -13.23 -31.28
CA ASN A 505 8.31 -13.98 -30.16
C ASN A 505 7.29 -14.41 -29.08
N GLY A 506 6.02 -13.94 -29.13
CA GLY A 506 5.10 -14.02 -28.00
C GLY A 506 4.37 -15.35 -27.85
N LEU A 507 4.06 -16.08 -28.96
CA LEU A 507 3.28 -17.32 -28.84
C LEU A 507 4.04 -18.44 -28.11
N ASN A 508 5.31 -18.59 -28.41
CA ASN A 508 6.15 -19.64 -27.82
C ASN A 508 7.46 -19.01 -27.35
N PRO A 509 7.46 -18.35 -26.17
CA PRO A 509 8.57 -17.58 -25.70
C PRO A 509 9.85 -18.43 -25.55
N GLU A 510 10.99 -17.86 -25.95
CA GLU A 510 12.31 -18.43 -25.70
C GLU A 510 12.66 -18.40 -24.21
N ASN A 511 13.80 -18.98 -23.84
CA ASN A 511 14.28 -19.03 -22.47
C ASN A 511 14.57 -17.63 -21.95
N GLN A 512 13.71 -17.15 -21.04
CA GLN A 512 13.81 -15.85 -20.38
C GLN A 512 13.18 -15.91 -18.99
N LEU A 513 13.42 -14.89 -18.17
CA LEU A 513 12.67 -14.64 -16.95
C LEU A 513 11.28 -14.04 -17.28
N CYS A 514 10.38 -14.08 -16.32
CA CYS A 514 9.10 -13.40 -16.32
C CYS A 514 8.77 -12.94 -14.89
N THR A 515 7.59 -12.42 -14.59
CA THR A 515 7.21 -11.94 -13.25
C THR A 515 7.28 -13.01 -12.13
N ASP A 516 7.53 -14.23 -12.45
CA ASP A 516 7.93 -15.30 -11.52
C ASP A 516 9.42 -15.64 -11.70
N ASP A 517 10.27 -14.64 -11.87
CA ASP A 517 11.71 -14.72 -12.13
C ASP A 517 12.48 -15.49 -11.05
N PHE A 518 12.07 -15.37 -9.78
CA PHE A 518 12.56 -16.18 -8.66
C PHE A 518 12.39 -17.70 -8.88
N ALA A 519 11.51 -18.10 -9.78
CA ALA A 519 11.37 -19.49 -10.21
C ALA A 519 12.39 -19.88 -11.31
N GLY A 520 13.16 -18.93 -11.80
CA GLY A 520 14.23 -19.08 -12.80
C GLY A 520 13.73 -19.03 -14.24
N HIS A 521 14.68 -19.03 -15.17
CA HIS A 521 14.39 -19.03 -16.60
C HIS A 521 13.57 -20.24 -17.05
N LEU A 522 12.60 -19.99 -17.91
CA LEU A 522 11.77 -21.02 -18.51
C LEU A 522 11.44 -20.69 -19.95
N ALA A 523 11.85 -21.57 -20.88
CA ALA A 523 11.37 -21.54 -22.24
C ALA A 523 9.96 -22.14 -22.34
N HIS A 524 9.23 -21.74 -23.37
CA HIS A 524 7.89 -22.29 -23.69
C HIS A 524 6.83 -22.04 -22.63
N ASN A 525 7.02 -21.01 -21.78
CA ASN A 525 6.14 -20.68 -20.66
C ASN A 525 4.74 -20.26 -21.16
N THR A 526 3.72 -21.02 -20.77
CA THR A 526 2.36 -20.84 -21.27
C THR A 526 1.70 -19.58 -20.68
N ASN A 527 1.98 -19.21 -19.44
CA ASN A 527 1.41 -17.99 -18.84
C ASN A 527 2.06 -16.72 -19.40
N LEU A 528 3.37 -16.77 -19.73
CA LEU A 528 4.05 -15.70 -20.44
C LEU A 528 3.49 -15.53 -21.87
N SER A 529 3.15 -16.63 -22.55
CA SER A 529 2.47 -16.58 -23.83
C SER A 529 1.10 -15.91 -23.73
N ILE A 530 0.31 -16.16 -22.66
CA ILE A 530 -0.96 -15.45 -22.42
C ILE A 530 -0.71 -13.94 -22.35
N LYS A 531 0.31 -13.50 -21.63
CA LYS A 531 0.66 -12.08 -21.51
C LYS A 531 0.93 -11.44 -22.88
N ALA A 532 1.71 -12.11 -23.72
CA ALA A 532 1.97 -11.65 -25.08
C ALA A 532 0.70 -11.54 -25.94
N ILE A 533 -0.16 -12.55 -25.87
CA ILE A 533 -1.46 -12.58 -26.58
C ILE A 533 -2.34 -11.40 -26.15
N LEU A 534 -2.43 -11.18 -24.84
CA LEU A 534 -3.18 -10.06 -24.28
C LEU A 534 -2.54 -8.70 -24.63
N GLY A 535 -1.21 -8.62 -24.65
CA GLY A 535 -0.48 -7.44 -25.11
C GLY A 535 -0.81 -7.07 -26.56
N LEU A 536 -0.87 -8.05 -27.46
CA LEU A 536 -1.28 -7.85 -28.86
C LEU A 536 -2.74 -7.41 -28.98
N GLY A 537 -3.66 -8.05 -28.24
CA GLY A 537 -5.05 -7.64 -28.19
C GLY A 537 -5.23 -6.24 -27.63
N SER A 538 -4.44 -5.89 -26.62
CA SER A 538 -4.40 -4.55 -26.00
C SER A 538 -3.93 -3.49 -26.99
N TYR A 539 -2.87 -3.77 -27.75
CA TYR A 539 -2.38 -2.84 -28.76
C TYR A 539 -3.41 -2.64 -29.89
N ALA A 540 -4.09 -3.69 -30.34
CA ALA A 540 -5.21 -3.58 -31.28
C ALA A 540 -6.32 -2.68 -30.70
N GLN A 541 -6.71 -2.87 -29.43
CA GLN A 541 -7.73 -2.05 -28.74
C GLN A 541 -7.32 -0.57 -28.65
N ILE A 542 -6.05 -0.27 -28.37
CA ILE A 542 -5.52 1.11 -28.41
C ILE A 542 -5.73 1.72 -29.79
N LEU A 543 -5.30 1.04 -30.86
CA LEU A 543 -5.47 1.52 -32.24
C LEU A 543 -6.95 1.69 -32.65
N GLU A 544 -7.84 0.80 -32.19
CA GLU A 544 -9.28 0.94 -32.38
C GLU A 544 -9.83 2.20 -31.69
N THR A 545 -9.39 2.47 -30.47
CA THR A 545 -9.78 3.66 -29.70
C THR A 545 -9.27 4.95 -30.36
N GLU A 546 -8.10 4.90 -31.01
CA GLU A 546 -7.56 5.97 -31.86
C GLU A 546 -8.29 6.13 -33.18
N GLY A 547 -9.26 5.26 -33.52
CA GLY A 547 -9.96 5.22 -34.81
C GLY A 547 -9.18 4.58 -35.96
N LYS A 548 -8.02 3.97 -35.70
CA LYS A 548 -7.10 3.36 -36.69
C LYS A 548 -7.42 1.88 -36.92
N LYS A 549 -8.66 1.56 -37.23
CA LYS A 549 -9.18 0.17 -37.37
C LYS A 549 -8.41 -0.70 -38.36
N GLU A 550 -7.95 -0.13 -39.48
CA GLU A 550 -7.17 -0.88 -40.48
C GLU A 550 -5.80 -1.30 -39.93
N LEU A 551 -5.18 -0.47 -39.09
CA LEU A 551 -3.93 -0.81 -38.43
C LEU A 551 -4.13 -1.77 -37.26
N ALA A 552 -5.27 -1.76 -36.62
CA ALA A 552 -5.63 -2.64 -35.50
C ALA A 552 -5.88 -4.08 -35.97
N ALA A 553 -6.55 -4.25 -37.12
CA ALA A 553 -7.02 -5.54 -37.61
C ALA A 553 -5.95 -6.65 -37.66
N PRO A 554 -4.72 -6.43 -38.17
CA PRO A 554 -3.71 -7.49 -38.22
C PRO A 554 -3.22 -7.92 -36.78
N TYR A 555 -3.13 -7.01 -35.81
CA TYR A 555 -2.77 -7.35 -34.44
C TYR A 555 -3.91 -8.10 -33.75
N ARG A 556 -5.14 -7.68 -33.96
CA ARG A 556 -6.34 -8.38 -33.48
C ARG A 556 -6.41 -9.81 -33.97
N ALA A 557 -6.30 -10.00 -35.28
CA ALA A 557 -6.31 -11.32 -35.93
C ALA A 557 -5.15 -12.20 -35.43
N LYS A 558 -3.98 -11.60 -35.16
CA LYS A 558 -2.82 -12.31 -34.62
C LYS A 558 -3.07 -12.76 -33.19
N ALA A 559 -3.64 -11.91 -32.35
CA ALA A 559 -4.00 -12.26 -30.97
C ALA A 559 -5.02 -13.41 -30.93
N GLU A 560 -6.04 -13.37 -31.77
CA GLU A 560 -7.05 -14.43 -31.90
C GLU A 560 -6.45 -15.76 -32.39
N ASP A 561 -5.58 -15.73 -33.41
CA ASP A 561 -4.86 -16.92 -33.88
C ASP A 561 -3.99 -17.51 -32.74
N PHE A 562 -3.27 -16.66 -32.04
CA PHE A 562 -2.40 -17.10 -30.96
C PHE A 562 -3.19 -17.68 -29.81
N ALA A 563 -4.30 -17.07 -29.38
CA ALA A 563 -5.16 -17.60 -28.33
C ALA A 563 -5.73 -18.99 -28.69
N LYS A 564 -6.18 -19.17 -29.93
CA LYS A 564 -6.63 -20.47 -30.39
C LYS A 564 -5.53 -21.52 -30.36
N ARG A 565 -4.36 -21.23 -30.92
CA ARG A 565 -3.19 -22.13 -30.89
C ARG A 565 -2.70 -22.42 -29.47
N TRP A 566 -2.70 -21.43 -28.61
CA TRP A 566 -2.34 -21.59 -27.18
C TRP A 566 -3.26 -22.62 -26.53
N THR A 567 -4.58 -22.51 -26.73
CA THR A 567 -5.56 -23.41 -26.13
C THR A 567 -5.33 -24.87 -26.57
N GLU A 568 -4.87 -25.10 -27.80
CA GLU A 568 -4.51 -26.43 -28.32
C GLU A 568 -3.15 -26.91 -27.74
N MET A 569 -2.12 -26.05 -27.78
CA MET A 569 -0.75 -26.41 -27.42
C MET A 569 -0.55 -26.61 -25.91
N ALA A 570 -1.23 -25.82 -25.08
CA ALA A 570 -1.10 -25.87 -23.63
C ALA A 570 -2.01 -26.92 -22.97
N ASN A 571 -3.00 -27.48 -23.69
CA ASN A 571 -3.99 -28.40 -23.13
C ASN A 571 -3.35 -29.69 -22.62
N ASP A 572 -3.70 -30.07 -21.37
CA ASP A 572 -3.23 -31.30 -20.70
C ASP A 572 -4.38 -32.06 -19.98
N GLY A 573 -5.54 -32.09 -20.63
CA GLY A 573 -6.74 -32.77 -20.11
C GLY A 573 -7.55 -31.88 -19.19
N ASP A 574 -7.40 -32.00 -17.89
CA ASP A 574 -8.13 -31.26 -16.86
C ASP A 574 -7.51 -29.91 -16.48
N HIS A 575 -6.35 -29.54 -17.04
CA HIS A 575 -5.64 -28.28 -16.81
C HIS A 575 -4.84 -27.85 -18.06
N TYR A 576 -4.09 -26.73 -17.94
CA TYR A 576 -3.13 -26.29 -18.93
C TYR A 576 -1.70 -26.30 -18.35
N ARG A 577 -0.74 -26.70 -19.20
CA ARG A 577 0.67 -26.91 -18.84
C ARG A 577 1.34 -25.64 -18.31
N LEU A 578 2.40 -25.80 -17.54
CA LEU A 578 3.37 -24.74 -17.18
C LEU A 578 4.16 -24.31 -18.43
N ALA A 579 4.65 -25.27 -19.23
CA ALA A 579 5.35 -25.03 -20.47
C ALA A 579 4.85 -25.97 -21.56
N PHE A 580 4.77 -25.52 -22.82
CA PHE A 580 4.16 -26.27 -23.93
C PHE A 580 4.77 -27.65 -24.13
N ASP A 581 6.06 -27.80 -23.88
CA ASP A 581 6.83 -29.04 -24.04
C ASP A 581 6.87 -29.95 -22.79
N LYS A 582 6.18 -29.56 -21.69
CA LYS A 582 6.22 -30.29 -20.41
C LYS A 582 4.85 -30.80 -19.97
N PRO A 583 4.38 -31.95 -20.51
CA PRO A 583 3.13 -32.55 -20.07
C PRO A 583 3.17 -32.94 -18.59
N GLY A 584 2.02 -32.94 -17.90
CA GLY A 584 1.88 -33.23 -16.47
C GLY A 584 2.33 -32.08 -15.55
N THR A 585 2.63 -30.89 -16.10
CA THR A 585 3.00 -29.70 -15.35
C THR A 585 1.90 -28.66 -15.41
N TRP A 586 1.78 -27.81 -14.40
CA TRP A 586 0.78 -26.75 -14.35
C TRP A 586 1.35 -25.48 -13.71
N SER A 587 0.72 -24.35 -13.93
CA SER A 587 0.99 -23.07 -13.26
C SER A 587 -0.28 -22.23 -13.15
N GLN A 588 -0.30 -21.28 -12.25
CA GLN A 588 -1.34 -20.24 -12.20
C GLN A 588 -1.37 -19.47 -13.54
N LYS A 589 -2.56 -19.27 -14.10
CA LYS A 589 -2.77 -18.50 -15.34
C LYS A 589 -3.30 -17.10 -15.05
N TYR A 590 -2.69 -16.43 -14.06
CA TYR A 590 -3.11 -15.13 -13.52
C TYR A 590 -3.26 -14.04 -14.60
N ASN A 591 -2.47 -14.08 -15.65
CA ASN A 591 -2.57 -13.08 -16.73
C ASN A 591 -3.94 -13.05 -17.43
N LEU A 592 -4.73 -14.13 -17.40
CA LEU A 592 -6.09 -14.17 -17.97
C LEU A 592 -7.02 -13.09 -17.40
N VAL A 593 -6.73 -12.56 -16.22
CA VAL A 593 -7.52 -11.48 -15.59
C VAL A 593 -7.67 -10.27 -16.51
N TRP A 594 -6.66 -9.95 -17.31
CA TRP A 594 -6.68 -8.81 -18.22
C TRP A 594 -7.55 -9.00 -19.45
N ASP A 595 -7.76 -10.24 -19.88
CA ASP A 595 -8.78 -10.52 -20.92
C ASP A 595 -10.17 -10.08 -20.47
N LYS A 596 -10.50 -10.37 -19.19
CA LYS A 596 -11.75 -9.99 -18.54
C LYS A 596 -11.83 -8.48 -18.29
N ILE A 597 -10.78 -7.88 -17.67
CA ILE A 597 -10.75 -6.45 -17.31
C ILE A 597 -10.86 -5.57 -18.55
N LEU A 598 -10.09 -5.87 -19.59
CA LEU A 598 -10.09 -5.09 -20.83
C LEU A 598 -11.27 -5.44 -21.75
N GLY A 599 -11.87 -6.62 -21.57
CA GLY A 599 -12.95 -7.13 -22.42
C GLY A 599 -12.45 -7.49 -23.82
N LEU A 600 -11.25 -8.06 -23.90
CA LEU A 600 -10.63 -8.45 -25.16
C LEU A 600 -11.34 -9.68 -25.79
N ASN A 601 -11.86 -10.57 -24.94
CA ASN A 601 -12.58 -11.80 -25.33
C ASN A 601 -11.74 -12.68 -26.26
N LEU A 602 -10.47 -12.87 -25.97
CA LEU A 602 -9.53 -13.68 -26.73
C LEU A 602 -9.56 -15.15 -26.33
N PHE A 603 -9.75 -15.41 -25.03
CA PHE A 603 -9.81 -16.77 -24.49
C PHE A 603 -11.25 -17.20 -24.20
N PRO A 604 -11.62 -18.45 -24.52
CA PRO A 604 -12.89 -19.01 -24.09
C PRO A 604 -13.00 -19.05 -22.57
N THR A 605 -14.20 -18.81 -22.02
CA THR A 605 -14.46 -18.84 -20.57
C THR A 605 -14.08 -20.17 -19.93
N GLU A 606 -14.21 -21.26 -20.68
CA GLU A 606 -13.88 -22.62 -20.25
C GLU A 606 -12.40 -22.78 -19.87
N VAL A 607 -11.51 -21.92 -20.36
CA VAL A 607 -10.08 -21.93 -20.00
C VAL A 607 -9.94 -21.59 -18.51
N ALA A 608 -10.55 -20.48 -18.07
CA ALA A 608 -10.50 -20.07 -16.66
C ALA A 608 -11.26 -21.05 -15.77
N GLN A 609 -12.44 -21.54 -16.19
CA GLN A 609 -13.24 -22.51 -15.43
C GLN A 609 -12.47 -23.81 -15.18
N LYS A 610 -11.78 -24.33 -16.20
CA LYS A 610 -10.96 -25.52 -16.10
C LYS A 610 -9.80 -25.35 -15.10
N GLU A 611 -9.11 -24.22 -15.19
CA GLU A 611 -8.00 -23.90 -14.29
C GLU A 611 -8.46 -23.75 -12.83
N ILE A 612 -9.55 -23.02 -12.58
CA ILE A 612 -10.07 -22.84 -11.21
C ILE A 612 -10.47 -24.19 -10.60
N ALA A 613 -11.16 -25.06 -11.33
CA ALA A 613 -11.52 -26.39 -10.87
C ALA A 613 -10.28 -27.23 -10.51
N PHE A 614 -9.24 -27.15 -11.32
CA PHE A 614 -7.98 -27.84 -11.07
C PHE A 614 -7.23 -27.27 -9.87
N TYR A 615 -7.20 -25.95 -9.70
CA TYR A 615 -6.50 -25.29 -8.60
C TYR A 615 -7.10 -25.59 -7.22
N GLU A 616 -8.42 -25.75 -7.13
CA GLU A 616 -9.08 -26.10 -5.85
C GLU A 616 -8.57 -27.39 -5.26
N ASP A 617 -8.20 -28.38 -6.09
CA ASP A 617 -7.64 -29.67 -5.66
C ASP A 617 -6.14 -29.58 -5.32
N HIS A 618 -5.49 -28.43 -5.58
CA HIS A 618 -4.04 -28.22 -5.38
C HIS A 618 -3.71 -27.19 -4.29
N LEU A 619 -4.72 -26.70 -3.56
CA LEU A 619 -4.53 -25.79 -2.45
C LEU A 619 -3.76 -26.43 -1.30
N ASN A 620 -2.76 -25.72 -0.77
CA ASN A 620 -2.11 -26.02 0.49
C ASN A 620 -2.76 -25.21 1.63
N ARG A 621 -2.24 -25.36 2.85
CA ARG A 621 -2.75 -24.68 4.05
C ARG A 621 -2.87 -23.16 3.86
N PHE A 622 -1.90 -22.53 3.21
CA PHE A 622 -1.79 -21.08 3.07
C PHE A 622 -1.91 -20.60 1.61
N GLY A 623 -2.53 -21.41 0.76
CA GLY A 623 -2.87 -20.98 -0.60
C GLY A 623 -2.42 -21.93 -1.71
N LEU A 624 -2.54 -21.44 -2.93
CA LEU A 624 -2.21 -22.15 -4.15
C LEU A 624 -0.73 -21.97 -4.50
N PRO A 625 0.05 -23.05 -4.69
CA PRO A 625 1.39 -22.90 -5.25
C PRO A 625 1.38 -22.17 -6.60
N LEU A 626 2.45 -21.45 -6.91
CA LEU A 626 2.56 -20.75 -8.20
C LEU A 626 2.50 -21.72 -9.39
N ASP A 627 3.17 -22.87 -9.23
CA ASP A 627 3.24 -23.91 -10.26
C ASP A 627 3.65 -25.28 -9.66
N SER A 628 3.70 -26.28 -10.53
CA SER A 628 4.03 -27.67 -10.16
C SER A 628 5.47 -27.91 -9.74
N ARG A 629 6.39 -26.94 -9.86
CA ARG A 629 7.81 -27.13 -9.55
C ARG A 629 8.13 -27.10 -8.06
N LYS A 630 7.44 -26.18 -7.29
CA LYS A 630 7.64 -25.99 -5.84
C LYS A 630 6.34 -25.57 -5.16
N THR A 631 6.36 -25.54 -3.82
CA THR A 631 5.18 -25.16 -3.02
C THR A 631 5.19 -23.71 -2.55
N TYR A 632 5.98 -22.85 -3.14
CA TYR A 632 5.86 -21.39 -2.93
C TYR A 632 4.82 -20.77 -3.88
N THR A 633 4.38 -19.57 -3.53
CA THR A 633 3.48 -18.74 -4.35
C THR A 633 3.89 -17.29 -4.32
N LYS A 634 3.27 -16.47 -5.17
CA LYS A 634 3.25 -15.01 -5.07
C LYS A 634 1.85 -14.54 -4.73
N LEU A 635 1.76 -13.69 -3.71
CA LEU A 635 0.50 -13.18 -3.17
C LEU A 635 -0.36 -12.45 -4.20
N ASP A 636 0.26 -11.60 -5.00
CA ASP A 636 -0.39 -10.83 -6.05
C ASP A 636 -1.00 -11.74 -7.13
N TRP A 637 -0.23 -12.70 -7.62
CA TRP A 637 -0.71 -13.65 -8.64
C TRP A 637 -1.78 -14.60 -8.13
N GLU A 638 -1.70 -15.01 -6.88
CA GLU A 638 -2.72 -15.84 -6.25
C GLU A 638 -4.04 -15.07 -6.11
N LEU A 639 -3.99 -13.79 -5.69
CA LEU A 639 -5.17 -12.93 -5.62
C LEU A 639 -5.76 -12.66 -7.01
N TRP A 640 -4.93 -12.46 -8.04
CA TRP A 640 -5.41 -12.32 -9.41
C TRP A 640 -6.06 -13.61 -9.92
N THR A 641 -5.43 -14.74 -9.68
CA THR A 641 -5.99 -16.07 -10.01
C THR A 641 -7.35 -16.26 -9.36
N ALA A 642 -7.51 -15.88 -8.09
CA ALA A 642 -8.78 -15.97 -7.39
C ALA A 642 -9.90 -15.16 -8.07
N THR A 643 -9.58 -14.03 -8.74
CA THR A 643 -10.58 -13.22 -9.46
C THR A 643 -11.11 -13.88 -10.74
N LEU A 644 -10.51 -14.99 -11.19
CA LEU A 644 -11.01 -15.81 -12.29
C LEU A 644 -12.18 -16.70 -11.85
N ALA A 645 -12.37 -16.92 -10.54
CA ALA A 645 -13.49 -17.66 -10.00
C ALA A 645 -14.84 -16.99 -10.38
N GLU A 646 -15.83 -17.80 -10.74
CA GLU A 646 -17.16 -17.32 -11.14
C GLU A 646 -18.17 -17.37 -10.00
N SER A 647 -17.94 -18.23 -9.00
CA SER A 647 -18.82 -18.35 -7.84
C SER A 647 -18.22 -17.74 -6.58
N PRO A 648 -19.04 -17.19 -5.67
CA PRO A 648 -18.57 -16.76 -4.35
C PRO A 648 -17.94 -17.89 -3.52
N ALA A 649 -18.33 -19.13 -3.74
CA ALA A 649 -17.80 -20.29 -3.01
C ALA A 649 -16.36 -20.59 -3.45
N ASP A 650 -16.07 -20.57 -4.75
CA ASP A 650 -14.73 -20.81 -5.29
C ASP A 650 -13.80 -19.64 -4.92
N TRP A 651 -14.31 -18.41 -4.96
CA TRP A 651 -13.60 -17.23 -4.47
C TRP A 651 -13.20 -17.41 -2.98
N GLU A 652 -14.13 -17.78 -2.11
CA GLU A 652 -13.86 -17.95 -0.67
C GLU A 652 -12.84 -19.05 -0.41
N LYS A 653 -12.85 -20.17 -1.18
CA LYS A 653 -11.85 -21.24 -1.06
C LYS A 653 -10.44 -20.74 -1.37
N LEU A 654 -10.28 -19.84 -2.34
CA LEU A 654 -8.99 -19.30 -2.73
C LEU A 654 -8.51 -18.19 -1.78
N ILE A 655 -9.41 -17.35 -1.27
CA ILE A 655 -9.04 -16.20 -0.41
C ILE A 655 -8.81 -16.60 1.05
N SER A 656 -9.52 -17.61 1.57
CA SER A 656 -9.42 -17.97 2.98
C SER A 656 -8.01 -18.42 3.40
N PRO A 657 -7.28 -19.26 2.64
CA PRO A 657 -5.91 -19.62 2.96
C PRO A 657 -4.95 -18.43 3.01
N ILE A 658 -5.13 -17.44 2.11
CA ILE A 658 -4.34 -16.21 2.09
C ILE A 658 -4.59 -15.38 3.36
N TYR A 659 -5.86 -15.25 3.76
CA TYR A 659 -6.23 -14.54 4.99
C TYR A 659 -5.62 -15.20 6.23
N ASP A 660 -5.64 -16.52 6.29
CA ASP A 660 -5.02 -17.29 7.38
C ASP A 660 -3.50 -17.12 7.38
N TRP A 661 -2.86 -17.12 6.21
CA TRP A 661 -1.43 -16.85 6.09
C TRP A 661 -1.04 -15.48 6.65
N VAL A 662 -1.75 -14.42 6.32
CA VAL A 662 -1.46 -13.06 6.81
C VAL A 662 -1.52 -12.97 8.35
N ARG A 663 -2.38 -13.77 8.98
CA ARG A 663 -2.54 -13.83 10.43
C ARG A 663 -1.56 -14.77 11.14
N GLU A 664 -1.19 -15.87 10.48
CA GLU A 664 -0.51 -17.00 11.11
C GLU A 664 0.92 -17.22 10.66
N SER A 665 1.38 -16.48 9.63
CA SER A 665 2.77 -16.61 9.14
C SER A 665 3.77 -16.52 10.30
N PRO A 666 4.77 -17.40 10.35
CA PRO A 666 5.82 -17.32 11.37
C PRO A 666 6.73 -16.13 11.15
N THR A 667 6.76 -15.56 9.94
CA THR A 667 7.59 -14.41 9.58
C THR A 667 6.85 -13.12 9.87
N ARG A 668 7.48 -12.23 10.66
CA ARG A 668 6.94 -10.92 11.03
C ARG A 668 7.61 -9.82 10.20
N VAL A 669 7.07 -9.59 9.02
CA VAL A 669 7.47 -8.52 8.09
C VAL A 669 6.21 -7.93 7.46
N PRO A 670 6.26 -6.75 6.83
CA PRO A 670 5.21 -6.33 5.91
C PRO A 670 4.87 -7.43 4.92
N LEU A 671 3.68 -7.43 4.33
CA LEU A 671 3.29 -8.49 3.40
C LEU A 671 4.40 -8.74 2.39
N THR A 672 4.96 -9.96 2.39
CA THR A 672 5.78 -10.40 1.27
C THR A 672 4.87 -10.87 0.14
N ASP A 673 5.31 -10.73 -1.08
CA ASP A 673 4.64 -11.34 -2.23
C ASP A 673 5.06 -12.81 -2.42
N TRP A 674 6.19 -13.26 -1.83
CA TRP A 674 6.78 -14.56 -2.05
C TRP A 674 6.91 -15.38 -0.75
N TYR A 675 6.13 -16.47 -0.61
CA TYR A 675 6.08 -17.30 0.59
C TYR A 675 5.77 -18.77 0.29
N TRP A 676 6.06 -19.66 1.25
CA TRP A 676 5.76 -21.09 1.16
C TRP A 676 4.31 -21.36 1.57
N THR A 677 3.50 -21.95 0.68
CA THR A 677 2.07 -22.22 0.94
C THR A 677 1.80 -23.32 1.97
N ARG A 678 2.80 -24.13 2.34
CA ARG A 678 2.64 -25.20 3.33
C ARG A 678 2.83 -24.72 4.76
N ASP A 679 3.84 -23.91 5.02
CA ASP A 679 4.22 -23.46 6.37
C ASP A 679 4.10 -21.95 6.59
N GLY A 680 3.87 -21.20 5.53
CA GLY A 680 3.68 -19.74 5.60
C GLY A 680 4.97 -18.93 5.75
N THR A 681 6.14 -19.56 5.67
CA THR A 681 7.43 -18.86 5.80
C THR A 681 7.69 -17.98 4.58
N GLN A 682 8.17 -16.78 4.80
CA GLN A 682 8.65 -15.89 3.74
C GLN A 682 9.82 -16.54 2.98
N VAL A 683 9.90 -16.30 1.67
CA VAL A 683 11.03 -16.69 0.81
C VAL A 683 11.88 -15.49 0.45
N GLY A 684 11.27 -14.39 0.00
CA GLY A 684 11.95 -13.17 -0.40
C GLY A 684 11.13 -11.93 -0.13
#